data_44a1d8f175bdafdeace65f72a4d77103
#
_entry.id   44a1d8f175bdafdeace65f72a4d77103
#
_cell.length_a   1.000
_cell.length_b   1.000
_cell.length_c   1.000
_cell.angle_alpha   90.00
_cell.angle_beta   90.00
_cell.angle_gamma   90.00
#
_symmetry.space_group_name_H-M   'P 1'
#
loop_
_entity.id
_entity.type
_entity.pdbx_description
1 polymer ?
#
loop_
_entity_poly.entity_id
_entity_poly.type
_entity_poly.pdbx_seq_one_letter_code
_entity_poly.pdbx_strand_id
1 'polypeptide(L)'
;MKAPVVRPSLTRFAAAFAGGAVLLATACSPDPAGWNPGDGDETVGLMTPVLLNAGTTAIYSGDYFLEPEEVDSVVWPDGLRAEYKADSAVYRVTGALKKPLDVAHFWMAGASFDLVLYANGAQYRTFTYPRQPGDTAWAEDAVRIIGTFNAWNRSATALKRGDSTWTVDVPLFPGNHEYKFVVNGVELLDPSNSRAVPNGIGGVNNTLEVKREGLPARPLKTRSVDESGSQITLAPLPKNQKLVVLWENHALPADAVVQTENSIRIQLPDEAADLPRSFVRIYSANAHRRSNDLLIPLEKGRVLLQGDLLQRHDWEAATLYFLMVDRFANGDPSNDRPLNRPDVLPQADFQGGDLDGVTWAIQRGFFEKLGFNTVWLSPIARNPQGAWGLWDKTVPNTKFSAYHGYWPASNTQPDARFGRPDQVRNTLASAHSRNLNVLLDYVGNHVHEEHPVYRAKPQWFNSLYLPDSSLNTEKWDEYRLTTWFDTFLPDVNTENPEAVAALTDSALVWVRDYGFDGYRHDATKHVANLYWRTLTQKLKHQVAAPRGQRLYQIGETYGSPELIASYLGSGLMDAQFDFNLYDAALGFCANLNTDATRLKEVLDASLAAYGHHHLMGNISGNQDKPRFISLANGDVRLDEDTKAAGYTRKIGTPGASAYQKLAMMHAFNFSIPGIPVVYYGDEYGMPGANDPDNRRLMKFKNYTPEEDKLRKEVAKLAQFRTKSPVLAYGSTTVKALSKNVVLIERSYFGERVLTILNRSNQPVKFTVKQLQLHPKTR
;
A
#
# COMPACT_ATOMS: atom_id res chain seq x y z
N MET A 1 25.26 -26.96 25.75
CA MET A 1 25.59 -27.04 24.34
C MET A 1 25.13 -28.38 23.80
N LYS A 2 23.98 -28.44 23.16
CA LYS A 2 23.54 -29.61 22.38
C LYS A 2 23.17 -29.06 20.99
N ALA A 3 23.82 -29.58 19.96
CA ALA A 3 23.61 -29.25 18.56
C ALA A 3 22.28 -29.83 18.08
N PRO A 4 21.61 -29.15 17.12
CA PRO A 4 20.38 -29.69 16.54
C PRO A 4 20.67 -30.84 15.60
N VAL A 5 19.85 -31.88 15.69
CA VAL A 5 19.90 -33.09 14.85
C VAL A 5 19.28 -32.75 13.50
N VAL A 6 20.09 -32.78 12.45
CA VAL A 6 19.64 -32.73 11.06
C VAL A 6 19.07 -34.12 10.71
N ARG A 7 17.81 -34.18 10.29
CA ARG A 7 17.22 -35.38 9.67
C ARG A 7 17.45 -35.34 8.16
N PRO A 8 17.88 -36.44 7.52
CA PRO A 8 18.07 -36.45 6.08
C PRO A 8 16.75 -36.66 5.33
N SER A 9 16.55 -35.85 4.30
CA SER A 9 15.47 -36.00 3.32
C SER A 9 15.64 -37.30 2.51
N LEU A 10 14.63 -38.12 2.49
CA LEU A 10 14.54 -39.29 1.62
C LEU A 10 14.07 -38.88 0.23
N THR A 11 14.98 -38.83 -0.72
CA THR A 11 14.69 -38.68 -2.15
C THR A 11 13.94 -39.94 -2.64
N ARG A 12 12.71 -39.82 -3.05
CA ARG A 12 11.99 -40.83 -3.83
C ARG A 12 11.93 -40.40 -5.28
N PHE A 13 12.66 -41.13 -6.13
CA PHE A 13 12.44 -41.14 -7.58
C PHE A 13 11.10 -41.79 -7.88
N ALA A 14 10.20 -41.08 -8.56
CA ALA A 14 9.02 -41.66 -9.17
C ALA A 14 9.10 -41.50 -10.69
N ALA A 15 8.99 -42.62 -11.38
CA ALA A 15 9.01 -42.72 -12.83
C ALA A 15 7.73 -42.16 -13.43
N ALA A 16 7.89 -41.46 -14.56
CA ALA A 16 6.78 -40.96 -15.38
C ALA A 16 5.99 -42.10 -16.01
N PHE A 17 4.66 -42.11 -15.84
CA PHE A 17 3.73 -42.77 -16.72
C PHE A 17 2.71 -41.75 -17.25
N ALA A 18 2.75 -41.55 -18.55
CA ALA A 18 1.73 -40.80 -19.29
C ALA A 18 0.46 -41.65 -19.42
N GLY A 19 -0.64 -41.16 -18.94
CA GLY A 19 -1.95 -41.73 -19.13
C GLY A 19 -3.04 -40.75 -18.79
N GLY A 20 -3.66 -40.09 -19.81
CA GLY A 20 -4.78 -39.21 -19.60
C GLY A 20 -5.98 -39.98 -19.06
N ALA A 21 -6.39 -39.63 -17.85
CA ALA A 21 -7.69 -40.03 -17.30
C ALA A 21 -8.44 -38.77 -16.89
N VAL A 22 -9.56 -38.51 -17.57
CA VAL A 22 -10.57 -37.54 -17.11
C VAL A 22 -11.23 -38.16 -15.88
N LEU A 23 -10.81 -37.75 -14.71
CA LEU A 23 -11.49 -38.09 -13.45
C LEU A 23 -12.67 -37.14 -13.27
N LEU A 24 -13.86 -37.65 -13.58
CA LEU A 24 -15.12 -37.14 -13.04
C LEU A 24 -15.12 -37.45 -11.53
N ALA A 25 -14.65 -36.51 -10.73
CA ALA A 25 -14.81 -36.62 -9.29
C ALA A 25 -16.28 -36.38 -8.93
N THR A 26 -16.99 -37.45 -8.66
CA THR A 26 -18.23 -37.42 -7.88
C THR A 26 -17.87 -36.87 -6.51
N ALA A 27 -18.49 -35.73 -6.14
CA ALA A 27 -18.33 -35.12 -4.83
C ALA A 27 -18.83 -36.09 -3.74
N CYS A 28 -17.91 -36.81 -3.13
CA CYS A 28 -18.11 -37.28 -1.75
C CYS A 28 -17.88 -36.04 -0.86
N SER A 29 -18.94 -35.60 -0.16
CA SER A 29 -18.78 -34.70 0.97
C SER A 29 -17.83 -35.41 1.96
N PRO A 30 -16.67 -34.87 2.31
CA PRO A 30 -15.93 -35.45 3.42
C PRO A 30 -16.81 -35.26 4.66
N ASP A 31 -16.92 -36.32 5.47
CA ASP A 31 -17.31 -36.21 6.86
C ASP A 31 -16.53 -35.06 7.49
N PRO A 32 -17.11 -34.26 8.39
CA PRO A 32 -16.37 -33.22 9.07
C PRO A 32 -15.24 -33.88 9.89
N ALA A 33 -14.10 -34.09 9.27
CA ALA A 33 -12.86 -34.32 9.98
C ALA A 33 -12.74 -33.19 10.99
N GLY A 34 -12.44 -33.49 12.23
CA GLY A 34 -12.33 -32.48 13.29
C GLY A 34 -11.47 -31.31 12.82
N TRP A 35 -11.84 -30.10 13.22
CA TRP A 35 -11.09 -28.89 12.94
C TRP A 35 -9.60 -29.11 13.26
N ASN A 36 -8.73 -28.93 12.27
CA ASN A 36 -7.29 -29.14 12.37
C ASN A 36 -6.57 -27.98 11.69
N PRO A 37 -5.96 -27.06 12.45
CA PRO A 37 -5.23 -25.91 11.91
C PRO A 37 -3.83 -26.26 11.34
N GLY A 38 -3.34 -27.52 11.51
CA GLY A 38 -1.96 -27.86 11.12
C GLY A 38 -0.90 -27.19 11.99
N ASP A 39 0.36 -27.29 11.56
CA ASP A 39 1.50 -26.70 12.26
C ASP A 39 1.76 -25.22 11.89
N GLY A 40 1.06 -24.70 10.88
CA GLY A 40 1.14 -23.30 10.44
C GLY A 40 2.35 -22.95 9.57
N ASP A 41 3.16 -23.93 9.22
CA ASP A 41 4.39 -23.73 8.41
C ASP A 41 4.10 -23.59 6.89
N GLU A 42 2.88 -23.90 6.45
CA GLU A 42 2.49 -23.94 5.03
C GLU A 42 2.21 -22.55 4.45
N THR A 43 1.91 -21.58 5.31
CA THR A 43 1.60 -20.19 4.89
C THR A 43 2.51 -19.18 5.56
N VAL A 44 2.75 -18.05 4.90
CA VAL A 44 3.43 -16.89 5.50
C VAL A 44 2.48 -15.71 5.53
N GLY A 45 2.09 -15.32 6.74
CA GLY A 45 1.17 -14.22 7.01
C GLY A 45 -0.30 -14.57 6.74
N LEU A 46 -1.15 -13.57 6.85
CA LEU A 46 -2.59 -13.71 6.74
C LEU A 46 -3.05 -13.69 5.28
N MET A 47 -3.84 -14.67 4.86
CA MET A 47 -4.37 -14.76 3.49
C MET A 47 -5.34 -13.61 3.22
N THR A 48 -5.05 -12.80 2.20
CA THR A 48 -5.91 -11.68 1.79
C THR A 48 -7.20 -12.20 1.16
N PRO A 49 -8.40 -11.72 1.59
CA PRO A 49 -9.66 -12.07 0.96
C PRO A 49 -9.71 -11.71 -0.53
N VAL A 50 -10.40 -12.54 -1.32
CA VAL A 50 -10.58 -12.33 -2.76
C VAL A 50 -11.96 -11.76 -3.06
N LEU A 51 -12.00 -10.66 -3.79
CA LEU A 51 -13.22 -10.18 -4.44
C LEU A 51 -13.32 -10.83 -5.82
N LEU A 52 -14.35 -11.65 -6.03
CA LEU A 52 -14.56 -12.32 -7.30
C LEU A 52 -14.86 -11.31 -8.41
N ASN A 53 -14.35 -11.55 -9.61
CA ASN A 53 -14.66 -10.75 -10.79
C ASN A 53 -16.03 -11.15 -11.37
N ALA A 54 -16.59 -10.32 -12.24
CA ALA A 54 -17.84 -10.61 -12.95
C ALA A 54 -17.73 -11.78 -13.94
N GLY A 55 -16.49 -12.15 -14.31
CA GLY A 55 -16.18 -13.27 -15.20
C GLY A 55 -15.29 -14.29 -14.52
N THR A 56 -14.06 -14.43 -15.00
CA THR A 56 -13.05 -15.34 -14.42
C THR A 56 -12.18 -14.60 -13.41
N THR A 57 -12.01 -15.19 -12.23
CA THR A 57 -11.05 -14.74 -11.22
C THR A 57 -9.85 -15.68 -11.21
N ALA A 58 -8.65 -15.14 -11.38
CA ALA A 58 -7.41 -15.90 -11.22
C ALA A 58 -6.97 -15.88 -9.75
N ILE A 59 -6.79 -17.03 -9.15
CA ILE A 59 -6.28 -17.22 -7.78
C ILE A 59 -4.98 -18.01 -7.90
N TYR A 60 -3.87 -17.36 -7.61
CA TYR A 60 -2.54 -17.97 -7.63
C TYR A 60 -2.27 -18.64 -6.29
N SER A 61 -2.14 -19.96 -6.25
CA SER A 61 -1.91 -20.69 -4.99
C SER A 61 -0.59 -20.29 -4.32
N GLY A 62 0.45 -20.00 -5.10
CA GLY A 62 1.72 -19.49 -4.60
C GLY A 62 1.66 -18.07 -3.96
N ASP A 63 0.54 -17.34 -4.11
CA ASP A 63 0.33 -16.12 -3.35
C ASP A 63 0.07 -16.41 -1.86
N TYR A 64 -0.41 -17.61 -1.53
CA TYR A 64 -0.86 -18.00 -0.19
C TYR A 64 0.02 -19.07 0.45
N PHE A 65 0.50 -20.05 -0.33
CA PHE A 65 1.23 -21.21 0.16
C PHE A 65 2.70 -21.14 -0.25
N LEU A 66 3.56 -21.63 0.63
CA LEU A 66 4.99 -21.77 0.34
C LEU A 66 5.21 -22.85 -0.73
N GLU A 67 4.61 -24.02 -0.57
CA GLU A 67 4.69 -25.14 -1.50
C GLU A 67 3.29 -25.38 -2.14
N PRO A 68 2.89 -24.57 -3.15
CA PRO A 68 1.54 -24.64 -3.71
C PRO A 68 1.22 -25.97 -4.41
N GLU A 69 2.24 -26.76 -4.76
CA GLU A 69 2.10 -28.11 -5.30
C GLU A 69 1.67 -29.16 -4.26
N GLU A 70 1.80 -28.85 -2.96
CA GLU A 70 1.39 -29.72 -1.86
C GLU A 70 -0.09 -29.53 -1.50
N VAL A 71 -0.83 -28.66 -2.21
CA VAL A 71 -2.28 -28.56 -2.06
C VAL A 71 -2.95 -29.84 -2.58
N ASP A 72 -3.47 -30.66 -1.66
CA ASP A 72 -4.12 -31.95 -1.97
C ASP A 72 -5.43 -31.74 -2.73
N SER A 73 -6.26 -30.81 -2.26
CA SER A 73 -7.58 -30.53 -2.84
C SER A 73 -8.10 -29.16 -2.42
N VAL A 74 -9.09 -28.65 -3.17
CA VAL A 74 -9.79 -27.41 -2.82
C VAL A 74 -11.29 -27.63 -2.92
N VAL A 75 -12.00 -27.34 -1.82
CA VAL A 75 -13.45 -27.32 -1.77
C VAL A 75 -13.96 -25.91 -2.03
N TRP A 76 -14.57 -25.70 -3.18
CA TRP A 76 -15.12 -24.40 -3.58
C TRP A 76 -16.56 -24.23 -3.11
N PRO A 77 -16.97 -23.01 -2.72
CA PRO A 77 -18.35 -22.71 -2.37
C PRO A 77 -19.33 -23.01 -3.52
N ASP A 78 -20.56 -23.30 -3.14
CA ASP A 78 -21.67 -23.49 -4.07
C ASP A 78 -21.80 -22.35 -5.10
N GLY A 79 -21.93 -22.74 -6.38
CA GLY A 79 -22.07 -21.83 -7.51
C GLY A 79 -20.76 -21.46 -8.17
N LEU A 80 -19.62 -21.82 -7.60
CA LEU A 80 -18.30 -21.63 -8.20
C LEU A 80 -17.79 -22.92 -8.85
N ARG A 81 -16.98 -22.74 -9.90
CA ARG A 81 -16.20 -23.80 -10.56
C ARG A 81 -14.79 -23.28 -10.75
N ALA A 82 -13.80 -24.14 -10.58
CA ALA A 82 -12.42 -23.79 -10.77
C ALA A 82 -11.71 -24.77 -11.70
N GLU A 83 -10.88 -24.25 -12.58
CA GLU A 83 -9.93 -25.00 -13.40
C GLU A 83 -8.53 -24.69 -12.91
N TYR A 84 -7.76 -25.71 -12.52
CA TYR A 84 -6.38 -25.54 -12.10
C TYR A 84 -5.43 -25.62 -13.29
N LYS A 85 -4.51 -24.65 -13.40
CA LYS A 85 -3.43 -24.61 -14.38
C LYS A 85 -2.10 -24.87 -13.65
N ALA A 86 -1.60 -26.09 -13.78
CA ALA A 86 -0.42 -26.55 -13.04
C ALA A 86 0.88 -25.83 -13.44
N ASP A 87 1.01 -25.40 -14.71
CA ASP A 87 2.16 -24.68 -15.23
C ASP A 87 2.38 -23.30 -14.59
N SER A 88 1.32 -22.73 -14.04
CA SER A 88 1.32 -21.39 -13.43
C SER A 88 0.77 -21.37 -12.00
N ALA A 89 0.46 -22.53 -11.43
CA ALA A 89 -0.15 -22.72 -10.11
C ALA A 89 -1.38 -21.80 -9.89
N VAL A 90 -2.28 -21.74 -10.90
CA VAL A 90 -3.42 -20.81 -10.92
C VAL A 90 -4.74 -21.56 -10.98
N TYR A 91 -5.64 -21.23 -10.07
CA TYR A 91 -7.05 -21.57 -10.17
C TYR A 91 -7.82 -20.49 -10.96
N ARG A 92 -8.41 -20.86 -12.09
CA ARG A 92 -9.34 -20.01 -12.84
C ARG A 92 -10.75 -20.27 -12.34
N VAL A 93 -11.24 -19.39 -11.47
CA VAL A 93 -12.53 -19.52 -10.81
C VAL A 93 -13.59 -18.78 -11.60
N THR A 94 -14.70 -19.47 -11.92
CA THR A 94 -15.86 -18.95 -12.66
C THR A 94 -17.15 -19.25 -11.91
N GLY A 95 -18.24 -18.57 -12.27
CA GLY A 95 -19.53 -18.69 -11.61
C GLY A 95 -19.81 -17.54 -10.63
N ALA A 96 -20.81 -17.74 -9.78
CA ALA A 96 -21.20 -16.74 -8.79
C ALA A 96 -21.49 -17.38 -7.43
N LEU A 97 -21.04 -16.73 -6.36
CA LEU A 97 -21.38 -17.14 -5.00
C LEU A 97 -22.90 -17.03 -4.79
N LYS A 98 -23.49 -18.05 -4.16
CA LYS A 98 -24.89 -18.02 -3.71
C LYS A 98 -25.09 -17.15 -2.46
N LYS A 99 -24.02 -16.90 -1.71
CA LYS A 99 -23.97 -16.02 -0.53
C LYS A 99 -23.10 -14.81 -0.81
N PRO A 100 -23.30 -13.68 -0.12
CA PRO A 100 -22.47 -12.48 -0.34
C PRO A 100 -21.02 -12.67 0.10
N LEU A 101 -20.77 -13.65 0.95
CA LEU A 101 -19.50 -14.01 1.57
C LEU A 101 -19.48 -15.50 1.83
N ASP A 102 -18.41 -16.18 1.43
CA ASP A 102 -18.17 -17.60 1.71
C ASP A 102 -16.67 -17.91 1.75
N VAL A 103 -16.28 -19.17 1.94
CA VAL A 103 -14.89 -19.60 2.12
C VAL A 103 -14.57 -20.74 1.16
N ALA A 104 -13.41 -20.67 0.50
CA ALA A 104 -12.80 -21.80 -0.19
C ALA A 104 -11.83 -22.49 0.76
N HIS A 105 -11.97 -23.82 0.91
CA HIS A 105 -11.15 -24.63 1.80
C HIS A 105 -10.04 -25.33 1.01
N PHE A 106 -8.79 -24.95 1.26
CA PHE A 106 -7.60 -25.60 0.70
C PHE A 106 -7.10 -26.62 1.70
N TRP A 107 -6.92 -27.87 1.26
CA TRP A 107 -6.44 -28.96 2.10
C TRP A 107 -4.99 -29.28 1.77
N MET A 108 -4.15 -29.33 2.80
CA MET A 108 -2.73 -29.69 2.75
C MET A 108 -2.40 -30.54 3.98
N ALA A 109 -1.81 -31.73 3.79
CA ALA A 109 -1.38 -32.61 4.87
C ALA A 109 -2.46 -32.86 5.96
N GLY A 110 -3.75 -32.82 5.59
CA GLY A 110 -4.87 -33.02 6.49
C GLY A 110 -5.31 -31.76 7.28
N ALA A 111 -4.65 -30.63 7.08
CA ALA A 111 -5.10 -29.32 7.58
C ALA A 111 -5.91 -28.57 6.53
N SER A 112 -6.86 -27.71 6.94
CA SER A 112 -7.58 -26.82 6.03
C SER A 112 -7.14 -25.37 6.21
N PHE A 113 -6.84 -24.71 5.08
CA PHE A 113 -6.57 -23.28 5.02
C PHE A 113 -7.69 -22.59 4.27
N ASP A 114 -8.20 -21.51 4.81
CA ASP A 114 -9.50 -20.97 4.48
C ASP A 114 -9.39 -19.59 3.85
N LEU A 115 -9.65 -19.53 2.53
CA LEU A 115 -9.61 -18.30 1.74
C LEU A 115 -10.99 -17.68 1.67
N VAL A 116 -11.13 -16.49 2.22
CA VAL A 116 -12.39 -15.73 2.20
C VAL A 116 -12.66 -15.19 0.80
N LEU A 117 -13.87 -15.45 0.29
CA LEU A 117 -14.35 -15.00 -1.00
C LEU A 117 -15.55 -14.06 -0.84
N TYR A 118 -15.49 -12.90 -1.48
CA TYR A 118 -16.62 -11.99 -1.59
C TYR A 118 -17.28 -12.09 -2.95
N ALA A 119 -18.62 -12.10 -2.94
CA ALA A 119 -19.39 -12.01 -4.17
C ALA A 119 -19.10 -10.70 -4.92
N ASN A 120 -19.11 -10.80 -6.24
CA ASN A 120 -19.00 -9.63 -7.10
C ASN A 120 -20.21 -8.72 -6.92
N GLY A 121 -19.96 -7.47 -6.52
CA GLY A 121 -20.98 -6.43 -6.38
C GLY A 121 -21.03 -5.45 -7.55
N ALA A 122 -20.36 -5.77 -8.66
CA ALA A 122 -20.37 -4.91 -9.84
C ALA A 122 -21.74 -4.91 -10.52
N GLN A 123 -22.13 -3.74 -11.03
CA GLN A 123 -23.32 -3.55 -11.85
C GLN A 123 -22.87 -3.34 -13.30
N TYR A 124 -23.46 -4.07 -14.23
CA TYR A 124 -23.19 -3.85 -15.64
C TYR A 124 -23.78 -2.50 -16.09
N ARG A 125 -22.97 -1.73 -16.79
CA ARG A 125 -23.36 -0.46 -17.44
C ARG A 125 -22.99 -0.56 -18.92
N THR A 126 -24.01 -0.34 -19.77
CA THR A 126 -23.79 -0.27 -21.20
C THR A 126 -23.28 1.12 -21.56
N PHE A 127 -22.09 1.18 -22.14
CA PHE A 127 -21.57 2.39 -22.77
C PHE A 127 -21.85 2.36 -24.25
N THR A 128 -22.26 3.49 -24.80
CA THR A 128 -22.70 3.63 -26.19
C THR A 128 -22.01 4.82 -26.81
N TYR A 129 -21.36 4.61 -27.97
CA TYR A 129 -20.81 5.68 -28.78
C TYR A 129 -21.58 5.75 -30.12
N PRO A 130 -22.06 6.93 -30.55
CA PRO A 130 -22.86 7.05 -31.78
C PRO A 130 -22.01 6.77 -33.01
N ARG A 131 -22.56 6.05 -33.98
CA ARG A 131 -21.92 5.87 -35.29
C ARG A 131 -21.93 7.18 -36.05
N GLN A 132 -20.83 7.43 -36.78
CA GLN A 132 -20.65 8.61 -37.61
C GLN A 132 -20.69 8.24 -39.12
N PRO A 133 -21.10 9.15 -40.01
CA PRO A 133 -20.97 8.91 -41.44
C PRO A 133 -19.52 8.62 -41.82
N GLY A 134 -19.29 7.47 -42.47
CA GLY A 134 -17.94 7.04 -42.91
C GLY A 134 -17.25 6.07 -41.95
N ASP A 135 -17.78 5.77 -40.74
CA ASP A 135 -17.16 4.83 -39.81
C ASP A 135 -17.23 3.35 -40.23
N THR A 136 -17.92 3.04 -41.34
CA THR A 136 -17.96 1.71 -41.94
C THR A 136 -16.59 1.20 -42.39
N ALA A 137 -15.65 2.13 -42.67
CA ALA A 137 -14.27 1.81 -43.02
C ALA A 137 -13.35 1.61 -41.78
N TRP A 138 -13.84 1.85 -40.58
CA TRP A 138 -13.04 1.70 -39.37
C TRP A 138 -12.86 0.22 -39.00
N ALA A 139 -11.75 -0.07 -38.34
CA ALA A 139 -11.50 -1.40 -37.78
C ALA A 139 -12.59 -1.78 -36.76
N GLU A 140 -12.82 -3.07 -36.53
CA GLU A 140 -13.82 -3.55 -35.58
C GLU A 140 -13.57 -3.09 -34.12
N ASP A 141 -12.34 -2.72 -33.82
CA ASP A 141 -11.90 -2.24 -32.50
C ASP A 141 -11.54 -0.74 -32.50
N ALA A 142 -11.98 0.02 -33.51
CA ALA A 142 -11.67 1.44 -33.66
C ALA A 142 -12.23 2.32 -32.53
N VAL A 143 -13.27 1.87 -31.83
CA VAL A 143 -13.84 2.56 -30.67
C VAL A 143 -13.60 1.76 -29.42
N ARG A 144 -12.95 2.38 -28.45
CA ARG A 144 -12.64 1.79 -27.14
C ARG A 144 -13.10 2.72 -26.04
N ILE A 145 -13.23 2.21 -24.82
CA ILE A 145 -13.48 3.01 -23.63
C ILE A 145 -12.35 2.80 -22.63
N ILE A 146 -11.88 3.90 -22.07
CA ILE A 146 -10.87 3.93 -21.02
C ILE A 146 -11.40 4.65 -19.80
N GLY A 147 -10.97 4.26 -18.61
CA GLY A 147 -11.41 4.90 -17.38
C GLY A 147 -10.83 4.22 -16.14
N THR A 148 -11.29 4.68 -14.97
CA THR A 148 -10.87 4.13 -13.67
C THR A 148 -11.05 2.63 -13.58
N PHE A 149 -12.08 2.07 -14.25
CA PHE A 149 -12.44 0.65 -14.21
C PHE A 149 -11.52 -0.28 -15.01
N ASN A 150 -10.67 0.23 -15.88
CA ASN A 150 -9.69 -0.55 -16.63
C ASN A 150 -8.28 0.07 -16.59
N ALA A 151 -8.02 0.86 -15.53
CA ALA A 151 -6.75 1.54 -15.29
C ALA A 151 -6.30 2.40 -16.49
N TRP A 152 -7.24 3.01 -17.21
CA TRP A 152 -7.01 3.84 -18.41
C TRP A 152 -6.31 3.10 -19.56
N ASN A 153 -6.41 1.76 -19.56
CA ASN A 153 -5.77 0.93 -20.57
C ASN A 153 -6.47 1.07 -21.93
N ARG A 154 -5.80 1.70 -22.87
CA ARG A 154 -6.30 1.98 -24.23
C ARG A 154 -6.59 0.72 -25.06
N SER A 155 -6.07 -0.43 -24.67
CA SER A 155 -6.23 -1.69 -25.39
C SER A 155 -7.26 -2.63 -24.78
N ALA A 156 -7.72 -2.38 -23.52
CA ALA A 156 -8.46 -3.38 -22.76
C ALA A 156 -9.92 -3.53 -23.12
N THR A 157 -10.62 -2.47 -23.58
CA THR A 157 -12.08 -2.49 -23.67
C THR A 157 -12.56 -1.90 -25.00
N ALA A 158 -12.66 -2.76 -26.02
CA ALA A 158 -13.21 -2.39 -27.31
C ALA A 158 -14.74 -2.43 -27.30
N LEU A 159 -15.38 -1.48 -27.97
CA LEU A 159 -16.81 -1.48 -28.22
C LEU A 159 -17.13 -2.33 -29.46
N LYS A 160 -18.22 -3.06 -29.40
CA LYS A 160 -18.75 -3.81 -30.56
C LYS A 160 -19.56 -2.89 -31.45
N ARG A 161 -19.32 -2.98 -32.75
CA ARG A 161 -20.04 -2.21 -33.76
C ARG A 161 -21.44 -2.79 -33.97
N GLY A 162 -22.48 -2.00 -33.75
CA GLY A 162 -23.88 -2.26 -34.09
C GLY A 162 -24.33 -1.46 -35.31
N ASP A 163 -25.64 -1.47 -35.59
CA ASP A 163 -26.21 -0.77 -36.77
C ASP A 163 -26.11 0.74 -36.68
N SER A 164 -26.35 1.31 -35.49
CA SER A 164 -26.36 2.77 -35.27
C SER A 164 -25.41 3.25 -34.19
N THR A 165 -24.82 2.34 -33.43
CA THR A 165 -23.97 2.64 -32.28
C THR A 165 -22.87 1.60 -32.11
N TRP A 166 -21.80 2.01 -31.44
CA TRP A 166 -20.83 1.13 -30.82
C TRP A 166 -21.20 0.92 -29.37
N THR A 167 -21.16 -0.32 -28.86
CA THR A 167 -21.61 -0.63 -27.50
C THR A 167 -20.66 -1.60 -26.79
N VAL A 168 -20.58 -1.46 -25.45
CA VAL A 168 -19.93 -2.42 -24.57
C VAL A 168 -20.59 -2.40 -23.20
N ASP A 169 -20.75 -3.57 -22.60
CA ASP A 169 -21.17 -3.70 -21.21
C ASP A 169 -19.93 -3.81 -20.31
N VAL A 170 -19.79 -2.85 -19.40
CA VAL A 170 -18.67 -2.80 -18.46
C VAL A 170 -19.19 -3.07 -17.04
N PRO A 171 -18.61 -4.03 -16.30
CA PRO A 171 -18.93 -4.23 -14.91
C PRO A 171 -18.28 -3.13 -14.06
N LEU A 172 -19.11 -2.32 -13.42
CA LEU A 172 -18.67 -1.21 -12.56
C LEU A 172 -19.07 -1.45 -11.11
N PHE A 173 -18.12 -1.26 -10.20
CA PHE A 173 -18.43 -1.25 -8.77
C PHE A 173 -19.14 0.06 -8.39
N PRO A 174 -19.97 0.05 -7.33
CA PRO A 174 -20.56 1.29 -6.83
C PRO A 174 -19.51 2.33 -6.45
N GLY A 175 -19.65 3.54 -6.98
CA GLY A 175 -18.72 4.64 -6.81
C GLY A 175 -18.77 5.62 -7.97
N ASN A 176 -17.88 6.60 -7.95
CA ASN A 176 -17.68 7.52 -9.06
C ASN A 176 -16.59 6.96 -9.99
N HIS A 177 -16.93 6.85 -11.27
CA HIS A 177 -16.01 6.42 -12.31
C HIS A 177 -15.75 7.56 -13.26
N GLU A 178 -14.48 7.75 -13.61
CA GLU A 178 -14.07 8.68 -14.65
C GLU A 178 -13.73 7.89 -15.91
N TYR A 179 -14.07 8.42 -17.10
CA TYR A 179 -13.84 7.74 -18.35
C TYR A 179 -13.76 8.67 -19.56
N LYS A 180 -13.25 8.14 -20.66
CA LYS A 180 -13.29 8.71 -22.01
C LYS A 180 -13.49 7.61 -23.04
N PHE A 181 -13.91 7.98 -24.25
CA PHE A 181 -13.78 7.11 -25.40
C PHE A 181 -12.42 7.36 -26.10
N VAL A 182 -11.90 6.30 -26.70
CA VAL A 182 -10.76 6.37 -27.64
C VAL A 182 -11.30 5.97 -29.00
N VAL A 183 -11.29 6.90 -29.94
CA VAL A 183 -11.82 6.71 -31.30
C VAL A 183 -10.69 6.90 -32.29
N ASN A 184 -10.32 5.84 -33.01
CA ASN A 184 -9.16 5.81 -33.90
C ASN A 184 -7.88 6.36 -33.23
N GLY A 185 -7.64 5.98 -31.98
CA GLY A 185 -6.48 6.40 -31.18
C GLY A 185 -6.58 7.78 -30.51
N VAL A 186 -7.67 8.55 -30.75
CA VAL A 186 -7.86 9.88 -30.16
C VAL A 186 -8.83 9.81 -28.98
N GLU A 187 -8.45 10.40 -27.84
CA GLU A 187 -9.32 10.50 -26.65
C GLU A 187 -10.38 11.57 -26.85
N LEU A 188 -11.63 11.17 -26.66
CA LEU A 188 -12.80 12.02 -26.80
C LEU A 188 -13.69 11.88 -25.56
N LEU A 189 -14.33 12.97 -25.19
CA LEU A 189 -15.40 12.93 -24.19
C LEU A 189 -16.64 12.23 -24.78
N ASP A 190 -17.40 11.60 -23.89
CA ASP A 190 -18.70 11.02 -24.22
C ASP A 190 -19.69 12.14 -24.62
N PRO A 191 -20.14 12.18 -25.87
CA PRO A 191 -21.06 13.21 -26.35
C PRO A 191 -22.44 13.11 -25.68
N SER A 192 -22.78 11.97 -25.09
CA SER A 192 -24.05 11.75 -24.42
C SER A 192 -24.04 12.11 -22.92
N ASN A 193 -22.83 12.32 -22.35
CA ASN A 193 -22.66 12.63 -20.93
C ASN A 193 -22.05 14.01 -20.71
N SER A 194 -22.87 14.97 -20.28
CA SER A 194 -22.41 16.34 -20.00
C SER A 194 -21.66 16.50 -18.67
N ARG A 195 -21.60 15.46 -17.82
CA ARG A 195 -20.88 15.53 -16.55
C ARG A 195 -19.41 15.28 -16.78
N ALA A 196 -18.58 16.25 -16.43
CA ALA A 196 -17.13 16.14 -16.54
C ALA A 196 -16.46 16.71 -15.28
N VAL A 197 -15.26 16.18 -14.97
CA VAL A 197 -14.42 16.63 -13.84
C VAL A 197 -13.00 16.88 -14.34
N PRO A 198 -12.26 17.82 -13.74
CA PRO A 198 -10.85 18.01 -14.06
C PRO A 198 -10.05 16.74 -13.78
N ASN A 199 -9.16 16.36 -14.69
CA ASN A 199 -8.33 15.16 -14.58
C ASN A 199 -6.99 15.37 -13.84
N GLY A 200 -6.77 16.58 -13.30
CA GLY A 200 -5.55 16.92 -12.56
C GLY A 200 -4.31 17.24 -13.40
N ILE A 201 -4.38 17.07 -14.73
CA ILE A 201 -3.28 17.31 -15.69
C ILE A 201 -3.65 18.31 -16.78
N GLY A 202 -4.60 19.21 -16.49
CA GLY A 202 -5.02 20.29 -17.40
C GLY A 202 -6.14 19.91 -18.38
N GLY A 203 -6.70 18.70 -18.31
CA GLY A 203 -7.84 18.24 -19.08
C GLY A 203 -9.05 17.92 -18.23
N VAL A 204 -10.07 17.29 -18.83
CA VAL A 204 -11.27 16.81 -18.15
C VAL A 204 -11.59 15.37 -18.57
N ASN A 205 -12.26 14.62 -17.67
CA ASN A 205 -12.83 13.31 -17.92
C ASN A 205 -14.34 13.36 -17.73
N ASN A 206 -15.11 12.52 -18.44
CA ASN A 206 -16.49 12.28 -18.08
C ASN A 206 -16.55 11.57 -16.73
N THR A 207 -17.65 11.78 -15.98
CA THR A 207 -17.89 11.08 -14.72
C THR A 207 -19.24 10.38 -14.73
N LEU A 208 -19.28 9.16 -14.16
CA LEU A 208 -20.45 8.34 -13.98
C LEU A 208 -20.55 7.87 -12.53
N GLU A 209 -21.63 8.22 -11.85
CA GLU A 209 -21.92 7.67 -10.53
C GLU A 209 -22.68 6.34 -10.65
N VAL A 210 -22.10 5.25 -10.17
CA VAL A 210 -22.80 3.98 -9.96
C VAL A 210 -23.30 3.94 -8.52
N LYS A 211 -24.61 4.11 -8.36
CA LYS A 211 -25.22 4.14 -7.02
C LYS A 211 -25.16 2.77 -6.36
N ARG A 212 -24.85 2.76 -5.08
CA ARG A 212 -24.91 1.55 -4.27
C ARG A 212 -26.36 1.22 -3.97
N GLU A 213 -26.83 0.06 -4.40
CA GLU A 213 -28.17 -0.44 -4.10
C GLU A 213 -28.24 -1.06 -2.70
N GLY A 214 -29.45 -1.17 -2.15
CA GLY A 214 -29.75 -1.83 -0.89
C GLY A 214 -29.25 -1.11 0.37
N LEU A 215 -29.58 -1.71 1.52
CA LEU A 215 -29.20 -1.18 2.84
C LEU A 215 -27.71 -1.46 3.12
N PRO A 216 -27.01 -0.54 3.81
CA PRO A 216 -25.65 -0.77 4.24
C PRO A 216 -25.57 -1.99 5.17
N ALA A 217 -24.48 -2.75 5.08
CA ALA A 217 -24.17 -3.77 6.07
C ALA A 217 -23.95 -3.09 7.43
N ARG A 218 -24.48 -3.71 8.50
CA ARG A 218 -24.22 -3.23 9.85
C ARG A 218 -22.74 -3.38 10.18
N PRO A 219 -22.05 -2.35 10.70
CA PRO A 219 -20.65 -2.46 11.07
C PRO A 219 -20.41 -3.47 12.19
N LEU A 220 -19.35 -4.25 12.04
CA LEU A 220 -18.81 -5.08 13.12
C LEU A 220 -18.25 -4.18 14.22
N LYS A 221 -18.55 -4.52 15.48
CA LYS A 221 -18.07 -3.79 16.67
C LYS A 221 -17.73 -4.75 17.79
N THR A 222 -16.53 -4.64 18.32
CA THR A 222 -16.11 -5.32 19.55
C THR A 222 -16.86 -4.74 20.76
N ARG A 223 -17.21 -5.58 21.73
CA ARG A 223 -17.86 -5.17 22.99
C ARG A 223 -16.99 -5.46 24.18
N SER A 224 -16.71 -6.73 24.43
CA SER A 224 -15.97 -7.19 25.60
C SER A 224 -15.20 -8.47 25.33
N VAL A 225 -14.27 -8.73 26.18
CA VAL A 225 -13.55 -10.00 26.32
C VAL A 225 -13.84 -10.51 27.72
N ASP A 226 -13.92 -11.81 27.91
CA ASP A 226 -14.06 -12.43 29.23
C ASP A 226 -12.78 -12.30 30.09
N GLU A 227 -12.81 -12.71 31.33
CA GLU A 227 -11.66 -12.60 32.25
C GLU A 227 -10.47 -13.46 31.83
N SER A 228 -10.73 -14.59 31.17
CA SER A 228 -9.66 -15.44 30.61
C SER A 228 -8.96 -14.85 29.40
N GLY A 229 -9.61 -13.92 28.68
CA GLY A 229 -9.12 -13.35 27.45
C GLY A 229 -9.37 -14.23 26.22
N SER A 230 -10.08 -15.36 26.38
CA SER A 230 -10.29 -16.38 25.34
C SER A 230 -11.68 -16.35 24.69
N GLN A 231 -12.64 -15.58 25.23
CA GLN A 231 -13.95 -15.41 24.61
C GLN A 231 -14.22 -13.96 24.22
N ILE A 232 -14.42 -13.73 22.92
CA ILE A 232 -14.71 -12.42 22.35
C ILE A 232 -16.22 -12.24 22.23
N THR A 233 -16.73 -11.06 22.62
CA THR A 233 -18.12 -10.67 22.39
C THR A 233 -18.20 -9.48 21.45
N LEU A 234 -18.99 -9.62 20.37
CA LEU A 234 -19.29 -8.56 19.40
C LEU A 234 -20.74 -8.06 19.57
N ALA A 235 -21.02 -6.88 18.98
CA ALA A 235 -22.37 -6.42 18.79
C ALA A 235 -23.15 -7.35 17.84
N PRO A 236 -24.50 -7.49 18.01
CA PRO A 236 -25.28 -8.37 17.15
C PRO A 236 -25.38 -7.86 15.72
N LEU A 237 -25.51 -8.79 14.77
CA LEU A 237 -25.76 -8.51 13.37
C LEU A 237 -27.19 -8.90 12.98
N PRO A 238 -27.76 -8.27 11.93
CA PRO A 238 -29.02 -8.71 11.33
C PRO A 238 -28.91 -10.14 10.78
N LYS A 239 -30.02 -10.90 10.82
CA LYS A 239 -30.08 -12.30 10.34
C LYS A 239 -29.68 -12.48 8.87
N ASN A 240 -29.88 -11.46 8.05
CA ASN A 240 -29.52 -11.44 6.62
C ASN A 240 -28.08 -11.05 6.33
N GLN A 241 -27.27 -10.81 7.38
CA GLN A 241 -25.85 -10.48 7.24
C GLN A 241 -25.02 -11.70 7.62
N LYS A 242 -24.18 -12.15 6.67
CA LYS A 242 -23.30 -13.31 6.85
C LYS A 242 -22.04 -12.90 7.60
N LEU A 243 -21.49 -13.85 8.35
CA LEU A 243 -20.30 -13.71 9.16
C LEU A 243 -19.35 -14.88 8.85
N VAL A 244 -18.06 -14.57 8.71
CA VAL A 244 -16.96 -15.53 8.67
C VAL A 244 -15.95 -15.10 9.73
N VAL A 245 -15.54 -16.02 10.57
CA VAL A 245 -14.54 -15.82 11.62
C VAL A 245 -13.39 -16.79 11.38
N LEU A 246 -12.17 -16.27 11.31
CA LEU A 246 -10.96 -17.08 11.20
C LEU A 246 -10.06 -16.80 12.39
N TRP A 247 -9.36 -17.84 12.86
CA TRP A 247 -8.13 -17.71 13.61
C TRP A 247 -6.98 -18.01 12.66
N GLU A 248 -6.05 -17.07 12.52
CA GLU A 248 -5.03 -17.09 11.46
C GLU A 248 -5.67 -17.27 10.07
N ASN A 249 -5.42 -18.38 9.40
CA ASN A 249 -5.99 -18.75 8.10
C ASN A 249 -7.02 -19.90 8.20
N HIS A 250 -7.57 -20.18 9.39
CA HIS A 250 -8.47 -21.31 9.64
C HIS A 250 -9.84 -20.82 10.11
N ALA A 251 -10.89 -21.14 9.36
CA ALA A 251 -12.27 -20.78 9.74
C ALA A 251 -12.66 -21.52 11.02
N LEU A 252 -13.13 -20.77 12.01
CA LEU A 252 -13.58 -21.37 13.25
C LEU A 252 -14.83 -22.24 13.05
N PRO A 253 -14.95 -23.37 13.73
CA PRO A 253 -16.10 -24.23 13.63
C PRO A 253 -17.38 -23.55 14.14
N ALA A 254 -18.53 -24.04 13.70
CA ALA A 254 -19.82 -23.39 13.94
C ALA A 254 -20.19 -23.28 15.42
N ASP A 255 -19.75 -24.21 16.25
CA ASP A 255 -19.97 -24.22 17.71
C ASP A 255 -19.11 -23.18 18.44
N ALA A 256 -17.96 -22.81 17.87
CA ALA A 256 -17.12 -21.72 18.40
C ALA A 256 -17.72 -20.32 18.15
N VAL A 257 -18.73 -20.17 17.27
CA VAL A 257 -19.30 -18.86 16.88
C VAL A 257 -20.81 -18.83 17.12
N VAL A 258 -21.23 -18.40 18.30
CA VAL A 258 -22.64 -18.38 18.72
C VAL A 258 -23.26 -17.01 18.48
N GLN A 259 -24.23 -16.93 17.54
CA GLN A 259 -24.99 -15.71 17.25
C GLN A 259 -26.34 -15.72 17.96
N THR A 260 -26.64 -14.65 18.70
CA THR A 260 -27.92 -14.40 19.35
C THR A 260 -28.49 -13.05 18.87
N GLU A 261 -29.72 -12.73 19.28
CA GLU A 261 -30.32 -11.42 19.00
C GLU A 261 -29.56 -10.26 19.68
N ASN A 262 -28.82 -10.53 20.76
CA ASN A 262 -28.15 -9.52 21.58
C ASN A 262 -26.65 -9.44 21.38
N SER A 263 -25.99 -10.50 20.90
CA SER A 263 -24.54 -10.58 20.77
C SER A 263 -24.09 -11.69 19.83
N ILE A 264 -22.82 -11.61 19.42
CA ILE A 264 -22.07 -12.69 18.82
C ILE A 264 -20.95 -13.03 19.79
N ARG A 265 -20.86 -14.30 20.21
CA ARG A 265 -19.77 -14.82 21.06
C ARG A 265 -18.88 -15.70 20.21
N ILE A 266 -17.57 -15.51 20.35
CA ILE A 266 -16.54 -16.25 19.64
C ILE A 266 -15.64 -16.86 20.70
N GLN A 267 -15.56 -18.18 20.75
CA GLN A 267 -14.60 -18.91 21.56
C GLN A 267 -13.32 -19.10 20.77
N LEU A 268 -12.18 -18.69 21.35
CA LEU A 268 -10.88 -18.90 20.74
C LEU A 268 -10.44 -20.36 20.89
N PRO A 269 -9.69 -20.91 19.92
CA PRO A 269 -9.16 -22.26 20.03
C PRO A 269 -8.04 -22.34 21.05
N ASP A 270 -7.87 -23.48 21.71
CA ASP A 270 -6.84 -23.71 22.73
C ASP A 270 -5.43 -23.61 22.12
N GLU A 271 -5.27 -24.02 20.86
CA GLU A 271 -4.02 -23.95 20.09
C GLU A 271 -3.48 -22.51 19.93
N ALA A 272 -4.36 -21.51 20.05
CA ALA A 272 -3.93 -20.11 20.03
C ALA A 272 -2.95 -19.77 21.17
N ALA A 273 -2.95 -20.55 22.27
CA ALA A 273 -2.03 -20.37 23.39
C ALA A 273 -0.58 -20.78 23.04
N ASP A 274 -0.40 -21.63 22.05
CA ASP A 274 0.91 -22.12 21.64
C ASP A 274 1.69 -21.08 20.79
N LEU A 275 0.96 -20.13 20.18
CA LEU A 275 1.56 -19.07 19.39
C LEU A 275 1.83 -17.81 20.21
N PRO A 276 3.06 -17.28 20.20
CA PRO A 276 3.37 -16.02 20.89
C PRO A 276 2.55 -14.85 20.39
N ARG A 277 2.22 -14.81 19.08
CA ARG A 277 1.33 -13.83 18.44
C ARG A 277 0.50 -14.54 17.38
N SER A 278 -0.83 -14.33 17.40
CA SER A 278 -1.76 -14.77 16.36
C SER A 278 -2.91 -13.79 16.21
N PHE A 279 -3.81 -14.01 15.24
CA PHE A 279 -4.85 -13.05 14.93
C PHE A 279 -6.21 -13.72 14.71
N VAL A 280 -7.27 -13.10 15.24
CA VAL A 280 -8.64 -13.39 14.83
C VAL A 280 -9.05 -12.38 13.76
N ARG A 281 -9.55 -12.88 12.64
CA ARG A 281 -10.07 -12.09 11.52
C ARG A 281 -11.55 -12.31 11.36
N ILE A 282 -12.31 -11.23 11.27
CA ILE A 282 -13.77 -11.30 11.19
C ILE A 282 -14.26 -10.51 9.99
N TYR A 283 -14.97 -11.19 9.11
CA TYR A 283 -15.52 -10.63 7.89
C TYR A 283 -17.04 -10.75 7.88
N SER A 284 -17.71 -9.77 7.29
CA SER A 284 -19.17 -9.80 7.22
C SER A 284 -19.68 -9.06 5.99
N ALA A 285 -20.78 -9.56 5.42
CA ALA A 285 -21.45 -8.95 4.28
C ALA A 285 -22.95 -9.26 4.27
N ASN A 286 -23.77 -8.35 3.76
CA ASN A 286 -25.13 -8.62 3.34
C ASN A 286 -25.18 -8.79 1.79
N ALA A 287 -26.35 -9.04 1.23
CA ALA A 287 -26.52 -9.24 -0.20
C ALA A 287 -26.02 -8.09 -1.10
N HIS A 288 -25.85 -6.90 -0.53
CA HIS A 288 -25.52 -5.68 -1.29
C HIS A 288 -24.17 -5.08 -0.95
N ARG A 289 -23.64 -5.34 0.27
CA ARG A 289 -22.44 -4.63 0.76
C ARG A 289 -21.60 -5.48 1.70
N ARG A 290 -20.30 -5.31 1.59
CA ARG A 290 -19.35 -5.72 2.62
C ARG A 290 -19.48 -4.78 3.83
N SER A 291 -19.29 -5.31 5.04
CA SER A 291 -19.08 -4.54 6.26
C SER A 291 -17.60 -4.13 6.38
N ASN A 292 -17.25 -3.39 7.44
CA ASN A 292 -15.86 -3.39 7.89
C ASN A 292 -15.47 -4.80 8.30
N ASP A 293 -14.17 -5.08 8.25
CA ASP A 293 -13.54 -6.24 8.87
C ASP A 293 -13.07 -5.90 10.30
N LEU A 294 -12.71 -6.93 11.07
CA LEU A 294 -11.99 -6.79 12.34
C LEU A 294 -10.73 -7.66 12.29
N LEU A 295 -9.63 -7.08 12.76
CA LEU A 295 -8.37 -7.77 13.03
C LEU A 295 -8.09 -7.65 14.52
N ILE A 296 -8.04 -8.77 15.22
CA ILE A 296 -7.89 -8.82 16.67
C ILE A 296 -6.63 -9.62 16.99
N PRO A 297 -5.53 -8.95 17.44
CA PRO A 297 -4.32 -9.64 17.81
C PRO A 297 -4.49 -10.40 19.12
N LEU A 298 -3.86 -11.56 19.20
CA LEU A 298 -3.75 -12.39 20.38
C LEU A 298 -2.30 -12.45 20.84
N GLU A 299 -2.10 -12.43 22.14
CA GLU A 299 -0.84 -12.74 22.81
C GLU A 299 -1.02 -14.04 23.59
N LYS A 300 -0.41 -15.14 23.12
CA LYS A 300 -0.54 -16.48 23.72
C LYS A 300 -2.01 -16.86 23.97
N GLY A 301 -2.83 -16.78 22.92
CA GLY A 301 -4.25 -17.12 22.94
C GLY A 301 -5.17 -16.12 23.64
N ARG A 302 -4.66 -15.00 24.15
CA ARG A 302 -5.46 -13.98 24.84
C ARG A 302 -5.53 -12.70 24.01
N VAL A 303 -6.71 -12.09 23.94
CA VAL A 303 -6.89 -10.82 23.23
C VAL A 303 -5.94 -9.75 23.77
N LEU A 304 -5.18 -9.13 22.87
CA LEU A 304 -4.25 -8.06 23.22
C LEU A 304 -5.01 -6.75 23.47
N LEU A 305 -5.04 -6.31 24.72
CA LEU A 305 -5.67 -5.05 25.15
C LEU A 305 -4.65 -4.00 25.60
N GLN A 306 -3.44 -4.40 25.93
CA GLN A 306 -2.42 -3.54 26.53
C GLN A 306 -1.39 -3.11 25.47
N GLY A 307 -1.12 -1.81 25.39
CA GLY A 307 -0.26 -1.24 24.36
C GLY A 307 1.24 -1.52 24.55
N ASP A 308 1.68 -1.87 25.76
CA ASP A 308 3.05 -2.28 26.05
C ASP A 308 3.39 -3.72 25.60
N LEU A 309 2.37 -4.49 25.21
CA LEU A 309 2.52 -5.79 24.54
C LEU A 309 2.71 -5.67 23.02
N LEU A 310 2.51 -4.49 22.43
CA LEU A 310 2.76 -4.27 21.01
C LEU A 310 4.26 -4.35 20.72
N GLN A 311 4.60 -5.07 19.67
CA GLN A 311 5.97 -5.33 19.25
C GLN A 311 6.29 -4.62 17.93
N ARG A 312 7.56 -4.50 17.55
CA ARG A 312 7.96 -3.85 16.29
C ARG A 312 7.41 -4.53 15.03
N HIS A 313 7.06 -5.81 15.11
CA HIS A 313 6.49 -6.59 14.01
C HIS A 313 4.94 -6.55 13.96
N ASP A 314 4.29 -5.89 14.91
CA ASP A 314 2.88 -5.51 14.79
C ASP A 314 2.79 -4.27 13.87
N TRP A 315 2.84 -4.50 12.55
CA TRP A 315 2.90 -3.43 11.56
C TRP A 315 1.72 -2.46 11.62
N GLU A 316 0.58 -2.93 12.12
CA GLU A 316 -0.61 -2.12 12.36
C GLU A 316 -0.38 -0.99 13.39
N ALA A 317 0.61 -1.17 14.26
CA ALA A 317 1.04 -0.16 15.23
C ALA A 317 2.29 0.63 14.79
N ALA A 318 2.78 0.39 13.58
CA ALA A 318 3.97 1.08 13.08
C ALA A 318 3.74 2.58 12.89
N THR A 319 4.83 3.33 13.08
CA THR A 319 4.98 4.74 12.73
C THR A 319 6.29 4.89 11.98
N LEU A 320 6.23 5.44 10.78
CA LEU A 320 7.33 5.43 9.85
C LEU A 320 7.93 6.82 9.69
N TYR A 321 9.26 6.91 9.81
CA TYR A 321 10.03 8.12 9.56
C TYR A 321 10.85 7.95 8.28
N PHE A 322 10.52 8.71 7.24
CA PHE A 322 11.25 8.71 5.98
C PHE A 322 12.39 9.75 6.01
N LEU A 323 13.59 9.32 5.67
CA LEU A 323 14.75 10.22 5.54
C LEU A 323 15.52 9.99 4.24
N MET A 324 16.03 11.09 3.68
CA MET A 324 17.02 11.05 2.62
C MET A 324 18.41 11.00 3.26
N VAL A 325 19.16 9.93 3.01
CA VAL A 325 20.45 9.67 3.66
C VAL A 325 21.41 10.83 3.46
N ASP A 326 21.57 11.31 2.21
CA ASP A 326 22.45 12.45 1.86
C ASP A 326 22.11 13.74 2.61
N ARG A 327 20.86 13.94 3.01
CA ARG A 327 20.37 15.21 3.61
C ARG A 327 20.17 15.12 5.12
N PHE A 328 20.37 13.96 5.71
CA PHE A 328 20.00 13.73 7.10
C PHE A 328 21.15 14.09 8.06
N ALA A 329 22.22 13.35 8.05
CA ALA A 329 23.36 13.62 8.92
C ALA A 329 24.66 13.10 8.31
N ASN A 330 25.73 13.90 8.35
CA ASN A 330 27.07 13.50 7.95
C ASN A 330 27.80 12.93 9.18
N GLY A 331 28.11 11.64 9.16
CA GLY A 331 28.82 10.92 10.21
C GLY A 331 30.29 10.68 9.89
N ASP A 332 30.63 10.58 8.59
CA ASP A 332 31.99 10.36 8.10
C ASP A 332 32.37 11.33 6.98
N PRO A 333 32.87 12.54 7.30
CA PRO A 333 33.28 13.49 6.27
C PRO A 333 34.36 13.00 5.28
N SER A 334 34.99 11.85 5.56
CA SER A 334 36.00 11.30 4.68
C SER A 334 35.41 10.62 3.42
N ASN A 335 34.10 10.32 3.42
CA ASN A 335 33.38 9.74 2.29
C ASN A 335 32.68 10.80 1.41
N ASP A 336 32.71 12.07 1.79
CA ASP A 336 32.09 13.17 1.02
C ASP A 336 32.67 13.28 -0.38
N ARG A 337 31.81 13.28 -1.38
CA ARG A 337 32.21 13.41 -2.80
C ARG A 337 31.21 14.27 -3.58
N PRO A 338 31.04 15.57 -3.20
CA PRO A 338 30.28 16.48 -4.04
C PRO A 338 30.99 16.65 -5.38
N LEU A 339 30.24 16.80 -6.45
CA LEU A 339 30.80 16.95 -7.78
C LEU A 339 31.46 18.31 -7.96
N ASN A 340 30.92 19.35 -7.31
CA ASN A 340 31.42 20.75 -7.41
C ASN A 340 31.59 21.22 -8.86
N ARG A 341 30.65 20.84 -9.73
CA ARG A 341 30.69 21.19 -11.17
C ARG A 341 29.94 22.48 -11.43
N PRO A 342 30.39 23.28 -12.42
CA PRO A 342 29.69 24.54 -12.81
C PRO A 342 28.26 24.32 -13.32
N ASP A 343 27.95 23.13 -13.85
CA ASP A 343 26.63 22.76 -14.38
C ASP A 343 25.74 22.02 -13.35
N VAL A 344 26.16 21.98 -12.08
CA VAL A 344 25.41 21.35 -10.96
C VAL A 344 25.31 22.34 -9.81
N LEU A 345 24.11 22.79 -9.52
CA LEU A 345 23.88 23.69 -8.36
C LEU A 345 24.11 22.96 -7.03
N PRO A 346 24.58 23.63 -5.97
CA PRO A 346 24.86 23.01 -4.69
C PRO A 346 23.68 22.22 -4.11
N GLN A 347 22.44 22.71 -4.27
CA GLN A 347 21.26 22.00 -3.79
C GLN A 347 20.92 20.74 -4.60
N ALA A 348 21.45 20.62 -5.82
CA ALA A 348 21.30 19.46 -6.70
C ALA A 348 22.51 18.50 -6.62
N ASP A 349 23.43 18.73 -5.70
CA ASP A 349 24.64 17.93 -5.47
C ASP A 349 24.62 17.23 -4.11
N PHE A 350 25.56 16.29 -3.90
CA PHE A 350 25.76 15.61 -2.61
C PHE A 350 26.06 16.60 -1.50
N GLN A 351 25.45 16.37 -0.32
CA GLN A 351 25.62 17.18 0.89
C GLN A 351 26.30 16.41 2.04
N GLY A 352 26.72 15.16 1.78
CA GLY A 352 27.56 14.38 2.68
C GLY A 352 26.85 13.60 3.77
N GLY A 353 25.52 13.54 3.79
CA GLY A 353 24.81 12.64 4.71
C GLY A 353 25.08 11.16 4.38
N ASP A 354 25.21 10.33 5.42
CA ASP A 354 25.66 8.94 5.31
C ASP A 354 25.05 8.01 6.38
N LEU A 355 25.36 6.72 6.30
CA LEU A 355 24.87 5.70 7.23
C LEU A 355 25.47 5.84 8.64
N ASP A 356 26.68 6.38 8.77
CA ASP A 356 27.25 6.66 10.09
C ASP A 356 26.50 7.80 10.78
N GLY A 357 26.04 8.81 10.02
CA GLY A 357 25.14 9.84 10.53
C GLY A 357 23.77 9.31 10.93
N VAL A 358 23.20 8.36 10.16
CA VAL A 358 21.97 7.68 10.55
C VAL A 358 22.19 6.84 11.81
N THR A 359 23.28 6.09 11.89
CA THR A 359 23.66 5.29 13.06
C THR A 359 23.83 6.18 14.30
N TRP A 360 24.49 7.33 14.16
CA TRP A 360 24.61 8.32 15.22
C TRP A 360 23.24 8.76 15.77
N ALA A 361 22.29 9.03 14.90
CA ALA A 361 20.93 9.41 15.31
C ALA A 361 20.19 8.28 16.03
N ILE A 362 20.30 7.04 15.52
CA ILE A 362 19.74 5.84 16.15
C ILE A 362 20.33 5.67 17.55
N GLN A 363 21.65 5.66 17.71
CA GLN A 363 22.32 5.45 18.98
C GLN A 363 21.97 6.51 20.04
N ARG A 364 21.60 7.73 19.63
CA ARG A 364 21.12 8.79 20.51
C ARG A 364 19.63 8.74 20.84
N GLY A 365 18.93 7.73 20.33
CA GLY A 365 17.49 7.56 20.53
C GLY A 365 16.67 8.66 19.86
N PHE A 366 17.09 9.16 18.70
CA PHE A 366 16.38 10.24 17.99
C PHE A 366 14.97 9.81 17.60
N PHE A 367 14.84 8.64 17.00
CA PHE A 367 13.57 8.12 16.51
C PHE A 367 12.62 7.73 17.65
N GLU A 368 13.11 7.03 18.66
CA GLU A 368 12.31 6.62 19.82
C GLU A 368 11.80 7.82 20.63
N LYS A 369 12.64 8.87 20.79
CA LYS A 369 12.21 10.12 21.45
C LYS A 369 11.08 10.82 20.71
N LEU A 370 11.03 10.67 19.41
CA LEU A 370 9.93 11.15 18.56
C LEU A 370 8.75 10.16 18.48
N GLY A 371 8.91 8.93 18.97
CA GLY A 371 7.86 7.90 18.96
C GLY A 371 7.79 7.08 17.68
N PHE A 372 8.83 7.13 16.82
CA PHE A 372 8.91 6.30 15.63
C PHE A 372 9.56 4.96 15.93
N ASN A 373 8.99 3.88 15.38
CA ASN A 373 9.51 2.53 15.49
C ASN A 373 9.94 1.92 14.14
N THR A 374 9.82 2.67 13.06
CA THR A 374 10.25 2.27 11.72
C THR A 374 10.92 3.43 11.00
N VAL A 375 12.04 3.18 10.34
CA VAL A 375 12.79 4.14 9.54
C VAL A 375 12.80 3.67 8.09
N TRP A 376 12.45 4.56 7.15
CA TRP A 376 12.63 4.34 5.72
C TRP A 376 13.81 5.18 5.24
N LEU A 377 14.84 4.51 4.72
CA LEU A 377 16.03 5.13 4.10
C LEU A 377 15.79 5.32 2.61
N SER A 378 16.15 6.49 2.05
CA SER A 378 16.27 6.64 0.60
C SER A 378 17.23 5.59 0.02
N PRO A 379 17.22 5.32 -1.32
CA PRO A 379 18.06 4.27 -1.88
C PRO A 379 19.53 4.49 -1.57
N ILE A 380 20.22 3.43 -1.14
CA ILE A 380 21.66 3.43 -0.84
C ILE A 380 22.47 2.58 -1.81
N ALA A 381 21.84 1.99 -2.81
CA ALA A 381 22.53 1.26 -3.86
C ALA A 381 23.48 2.18 -4.61
N ARG A 382 24.56 1.60 -5.17
CA ARG A 382 25.57 2.36 -5.90
C ARG A 382 24.95 3.09 -7.10
N ASN A 383 25.21 4.39 -7.17
CA ASN A 383 24.77 5.32 -8.20
C ASN A 383 25.95 5.81 -9.05
N PRO A 384 25.71 6.43 -10.22
CA PRO A 384 26.77 6.93 -11.10
C PRO A 384 27.56 8.08 -10.44
N GLN A 385 28.74 8.37 -11.03
CA GLN A 385 29.68 9.38 -10.47
C GLN A 385 29.52 10.75 -11.12
N GLY A 386 28.73 10.88 -12.18
CA GLY A 386 28.54 12.12 -12.94
C GLY A 386 27.29 12.90 -12.54
N ALA A 387 26.81 13.69 -13.51
CA ALA A 387 25.59 14.47 -13.40
C ALA A 387 24.76 14.33 -14.68
N TRP A 388 23.45 14.08 -14.51
CA TRP A 388 22.47 13.85 -15.57
C TRP A 388 21.20 14.68 -15.33
N GLY A 389 20.21 14.52 -16.19
CA GLY A 389 18.89 15.11 -16.03
C GLY A 389 18.93 16.63 -16.03
N LEU A 390 19.08 17.25 -17.21
CA LEU A 390 19.14 18.70 -17.31
C LEU A 390 17.78 19.34 -16.97
N TRP A 391 17.76 20.15 -15.93
CA TRP A 391 16.68 21.10 -15.66
C TRP A 391 16.96 22.38 -16.45
N ASP A 392 16.38 22.47 -17.65
CA ASP A 392 16.54 23.60 -18.56
C ASP A 392 15.25 24.40 -18.64
N LYS A 393 14.96 25.17 -17.60
CA LYS A 393 13.86 26.13 -17.61
C LYS A 393 14.37 27.50 -17.22
N THR A 394 14.36 28.40 -18.15
CA THR A 394 14.65 29.84 -18.07
C THR A 394 15.82 30.27 -17.18
N VAL A 395 15.89 29.96 -15.91
CA VAL A 395 17.00 30.16 -14.97
C VAL A 395 16.63 29.45 -13.66
N PRO A 396 17.50 28.65 -13.05
CA PRO A 396 18.83 28.27 -13.51
C PRO A 396 18.82 26.95 -14.28
N ASN A 397 19.79 26.81 -15.21
CA ASN A 397 20.11 25.51 -15.78
C ASN A 397 20.92 24.71 -14.78
N THR A 398 20.50 23.48 -14.47
CA THR A 398 21.28 22.56 -13.62
C THR A 398 21.10 21.13 -14.03
N LYS A 399 22.18 20.35 -13.96
CA LYS A 399 22.12 18.89 -13.87
C LYS A 399 22.04 18.50 -12.40
N PHE A 400 21.81 17.23 -12.16
CA PHE A 400 21.73 16.64 -10.83
C PHE A 400 22.83 15.59 -10.67
N SER A 401 23.50 15.58 -9.54
CA SER A 401 24.22 14.39 -9.10
C SER A 401 23.24 13.34 -8.58
N ALA A 402 23.68 12.11 -8.42
CA ALA A 402 22.82 11.03 -7.96
C ALA A 402 22.63 10.97 -6.42
N TYR A 403 22.67 12.12 -5.75
CA TYR A 403 22.56 12.23 -4.29
C TYR A 403 21.30 11.61 -3.70
N HIS A 404 20.25 11.52 -4.50
CA HIS A 404 18.95 10.97 -4.10
C HIS A 404 18.91 9.43 -4.11
N GLY A 405 19.83 8.76 -4.81
CA GLY A 405 19.94 7.30 -4.83
C GLY A 405 19.08 6.58 -5.87
N TYR A 406 18.25 7.27 -6.65
CA TYR A 406 17.27 6.65 -7.57
C TYR A 406 17.82 6.29 -8.95
N TRP A 407 19.14 6.35 -9.19
CA TRP A 407 19.77 5.97 -10.45
C TRP A 407 20.71 4.78 -10.26
N PRO A 408 20.21 3.56 -9.99
CA PRO A 408 21.07 2.44 -9.60
C PRO A 408 22.03 2.04 -10.73
N ALA A 409 23.33 2.12 -10.46
CA ALA A 409 24.41 1.57 -11.26
C ALA A 409 24.88 0.19 -10.73
N SER A 410 24.25 -0.27 -9.63
CA SER A 410 24.34 -1.63 -9.07
C SER A 410 23.11 -1.87 -8.19
N ASN A 411 22.53 -3.08 -8.27
CA ASN A 411 21.37 -3.44 -7.47
C ASN A 411 21.71 -4.10 -6.14
N THR A 412 22.99 -4.44 -5.89
CA THR A 412 23.41 -5.27 -4.74
C THR A 412 24.50 -4.65 -3.88
N GLN A 413 25.16 -3.60 -4.37
CA GLN A 413 26.27 -2.96 -3.66
C GLN A 413 25.86 -1.58 -3.14
N PRO A 414 26.16 -1.27 -1.87
CA PRO A 414 25.95 0.08 -1.36
C PRO A 414 26.88 1.09 -2.05
N ASP A 415 26.43 2.33 -2.14
CA ASP A 415 27.24 3.46 -2.60
C ASP A 415 28.23 3.85 -1.52
N ALA A 416 29.51 3.93 -1.88
CA ALA A 416 30.57 4.27 -0.92
C ALA A 416 30.43 5.69 -0.31
N ARG A 417 29.65 6.58 -0.96
CA ARG A 417 29.33 7.90 -0.42
C ARG A 417 28.30 7.84 0.71
N PHE A 418 27.48 6.78 0.75
CA PHE A 418 26.53 6.54 1.84
C PHE A 418 27.07 5.54 2.87
N GLY A 419 27.96 4.66 2.48
CA GLY A 419 28.59 3.70 3.39
C GLY A 419 29.02 2.39 2.73
N ARG A 420 29.85 1.68 3.44
CA ARG A 420 30.35 0.35 3.07
C ARG A 420 29.42 -0.75 3.60
N PRO A 421 29.54 -2.01 3.12
CA PRO A 421 28.74 -3.14 3.58
C PRO A 421 28.74 -3.37 5.09
N ASP A 422 29.87 -3.11 5.78
CA ASP A 422 30.00 -3.20 7.24
C ASP A 422 29.18 -2.10 7.95
N GLN A 423 29.16 -0.88 7.41
CA GLN A 423 28.37 0.23 7.94
C GLN A 423 26.86 0.00 7.75
N VAL A 424 26.42 -0.59 6.63
CA VAL A 424 25.02 -1.03 6.45
C VAL A 424 24.62 -1.98 7.58
N ARG A 425 25.40 -3.06 7.81
CA ARG A 425 25.13 -4.03 8.88
C ARG A 425 25.14 -3.38 10.28
N ASN A 426 26.06 -2.47 10.54
CA ASN A 426 26.14 -1.77 11.81
C ASN A 426 24.90 -0.86 12.05
N THR A 427 24.43 -0.18 11.01
CA THR A 427 23.21 0.65 11.09
C THR A 427 22.00 -0.21 11.45
N LEU A 428 21.83 -1.36 10.77
CA LEU A 428 20.71 -2.27 11.02
C LEU A 428 20.79 -2.91 12.41
N ALA A 429 21.99 -3.40 12.81
CA ALA A 429 22.19 -3.93 14.16
C ALA A 429 21.89 -2.90 15.26
N SER A 430 22.32 -1.64 15.03
CA SER A 430 22.01 -0.53 15.95
C SER A 430 20.51 -0.26 16.04
N ALA A 431 19.79 -0.30 14.90
CA ALA A 431 18.34 -0.12 14.84
C ALA A 431 17.61 -1.25 15.58
N HIS A 432 17.93 -2.50 15.27
CA HIS A 432 17.30 -3.68 15.87
C HIS A 432 17.53 -3.76 17.38
N SER A 433 18.73 -3.39 17.86
CA SER A 433 19.03 -3.32 19.31
C SER A 433 18.16 -2.32 20.06
N ARG A 434 17.51 -1.39 19.34
CA ARG A 434 16.60 -0.37 19.84
C ARG A 434 15.15 -0.59 19.44
N ASN A 435 14.82 -1.80 19.00
CA ASN A 435 13.47 -2.16 18.60
C ASN A 435 12.91 -1.32 17.43
N LEU A 436 13.80 -0.86 16.52
CA LEU A 436 13.44 -0.14 15.30
C LEU A 436 13.47 -1.07 14.10
N ASN A 437 12.48 -0.98 13.21
CA ASN A 437 12.54 -1.55 11.87
C ASN A 437 13.23 -0.58 10.91
N VAL A 438 13.87 -1.12 9.87
CA VAL A 438 14.46 -0.33 8.79
C VAL A 438 14.00 -0.86 7.44
N LEU A 439 13.37 0.00 6.65
CA LEU A 439 12.98 -0.25 5.27
C LEU A 439 13.99 0.37 4.32
N LEU A 440 14.32 -0.36 3.26
CA LEU A 440 15.12 0.17 2.17
C LEU A 440 14.21 0.67 1.05
N ASP A 441 14.47 1.88 0.55
CA ASP A 441 13.92 2.31 -0.73
C ASP A 441 14.61 1.59 -1.87
N TYR A 442 13.87 0.88 -2.70
CA TYR A 442 14.41 0.03 -3.75
C TYR A 442 13.82 0.36 -5.11
N VAL A 443 14.71 0.57 -6.09
CA VAL A 443 14.35 0.87 -7.48
C VAL A 443 14.37 -0.43 -8.29
N GLY A 444 13.18 -0.92 -8.64
CA GLY A 444 13.00 -2.12 -9.46
C GLY A 444 12.62 -1.84 -10.90
N ASN A 445 12.16 -0.62 -11.21
CA ASN A 445 11.64 -0.23 -12.52
C ASN A 445 12.73 -0.02 -13.58
N HIS A 446 13.83 0.59 -13.21
CA HIS A 446 14.89 0.99 -14.15
C HIS A 446 16.28 0.84 -13.53
N VAL A 447 17.28 0.94 -14.39
CA VAL A 447 18.68 1.07 -13.98
C VAL A 447 19.29 2.29 -14.65
N HIS A 448 20.48 2.71 -14.22
CA HIS A 448 21.24 3.73 -14.94
C HIS A 448 21.92 3.11 -16.16
N GLU A 449 22.18 3.88 -17.23
CA GLU A 449 22.86 3.43 -18.45
C GLU A 449 24.27 2.86 -18.20
N GLU A 450 24.92 3.26 -17.09
CA GLU A 450 26.21 2.69 -16.65
C GLU A 450 26.08 1.31 -15.98
N HIS A 451 24.87 0.83 -15.70
CA HIS A 451 24.68 -0.45 -15.01
C HIS A 451 25.15 -1.60 -15.90
N PRO A 452 26.04 -2.51 -15.40
CA PRO A 452 26.60 -3.57 -16.23
C PRO A 452 25.57 -4.48 -16.90
N VAL A 453 24.41 -4.71 -16.27
CA VAL A 453 23.36 -5.58 -16.82
C VAL A 453 22.74 -4.99 -18.10
N TYR A 454 22.65 -3.67 -18.23
CA TYR A 454 22.12 -3.03 -19.42
C TYR A 454 22.97 -3.34 -20.66
N ARG A 455 24.29 -3.35 -20.49
CA ARG A 455 25.22 -3.71 -21.58
C ARG A 455 25.27 -5.22 -21.86
N ALA A 456 25.17 -6.04 -20.77
CA ALA A 456 25.29 -7.49 -20.89
C ALA A 456 24.01 -8.17 -21.39
N LYS A 457 22.83 -7.60 -21.12
CA LYS A 457 21.52 -8.17 -21.39
C LYS A 457 20.54 -7.11 -21.93
N PRO A 458 20.84 -6.45 -23.05
CA PRO A 458 19.99 -5.38 -23.59
C PRO A 458 18.55 -5.84 -23.86
N GLN A 459 18.33 -7.13 -24.12
CA GLN A 459 17.00 -7.72 -24.34
C GLN A 459 16.13 -7.78 -23.06
N TRP A 460 16.69 -7.46 -21.90
CA TRP A 460 15.93 -7.33 -20.65
C TRP A 460 15.29 -5.96 -20.46
N PHE A 461 15.49 -5.05 -21.41
CA PHE A 461 15.03 -3.67 -21.32
C PHE A 461 14.05 -3.34 -22.45
N ASN A 462 13.09 -2.48 -22.15
CA ASN A 462 12.15 -1.98 -23.11
C ASN A 462 12.81 -0.95 -24.06
N SER A 463 12.25 -0.79 -25.26
CA SER A 463 12.78 0.16 -26.24
C SER A 463 12.60 1.60 -25.77
N LEU A 464 13.64 2.41 -25.93
CA LEU A 464 13.57 3.86 -25.75
C LEU A 464 12.69 4.55 -26.81
N TYR A 465 12.49 3.90 -27.97
CA TYR A 465 11.72 4.46 -29.06
C TYR A 465 10.43 3.66 -29.30
N LEU A 466 9.35 4.37 -29.54
CA LEU A 466 8.09 3.81 -30.02
C LEU A 466 8.18 3.42 -31.50
N PRO A 467 7.22 2.64 -32.03
CA PRO A 467 7.24 2.24 -33.46
C PRO A 467 7.26 3.39 -34.46
N ASP A 468 6.79 4.59 -34.08
CA ASP A 468 6.82 5.82 -34.89
C ASP A 468 8.14 6.60 -34.75
N SER A 469 9.14 6.03 -34.07
CA SER A 469 10.45 6.63 -33.78
C SER A 469 10.41 7.80 -32.79
N SER A 470 9.29 8.08 -32.14
CA SER A 470 9.24 9.04 -31.04
C SER A 470 9.82 8.43 -29.74
N LEU A 471 10.27 9.28 -28.81
CA LEU A 471 10.78 8.83 -27.53
C LEU A 471 9.65 8.26 -26.65
N ASN A 472 9.88 7.10 -26.06
CA ASN A 472 9.02 6.50 -25.05
C ASN A 472 9.45 6.96 -23.66
N THR A 473 9.50 8.27 -23.42
CA THR A 473 9.84 8.87 -22.13
C THR A 473 8.63 9.59 -21.54
N GLU A 474 8.49 9.55 -20.22
CA GLU A 474 7.45 10.26 -19.44
C GLU A 474 5.99 9.96 -19.87
N LYS A 475 5.75 8.83 -20.49
CA LYS A 475 4.40 8.38 -20.91
C LYS A 475 3.73 7.56 -19.81
N TRP A 476 3.61 8.16 -18.64
CA TRP A 476 3.29 7.54 -17.34
C TRP A 476 2.01 6.71 -17.28
N ASP A 477 1.01 7.02 -18.08
CA ASP A 477 -0.27 6.33 -18.13
C ASP A 477 -0.47 5.55 -19.42
N GLU A 478 -0.01 6.09 -20.55
CA GLU A 478 -0.19 5.52 -21.88
C GLU A 478 0.67 4.27 -22.09
N TYR A 479 1.94 4.32 -21.70
CA TYR A 479 2.91 3.22 -21.83
C TYR A 479 3.47 2.81 -20.47
N ARG A 480 2.58 2.66 -19.51
CA ARG A 480 2.88 2.51 -18.08
C ARG A 480 3.97 1.48 -17.75
N LEU A 481 4.00 0.34 -18.45
CA LEU A 481 4.95 -0.76 -18.19
C LEU A 481 6.20 -0.72 -19.07
N THR A 482 6.36 0.29 -19.92
CA THR A 482 7.47 0.34 -20.90
C THR A 482 8.09 1.72 -21.04
N THR A 483 7.53 2.75 -20.36
CA THR A 483 8.03 4.11 -20.48
C THR A 483 9.30 4.32 -19.67
N TRP A 484 10.30 4.91 -20.30
CA TRP A 484 11.54 5.32 -19.64
C TRP A 484 11.28 6.61 -18.82
N PHE A 485 11.95 6.72 -17.67
CA PHE A 485 11.84 7.93 -16.83
C PHE A 485 12.72 9.05 -17.37
N ASP A 486 13.85 8.71 -17.98
CA ASP A 486 14.69 9.61 -18.75
C ASP A 486 15.53 8.76 -19.75
N THR A 487 16.14 9.38 -20.72
CA THR A 487 16.92 8.71 -21.78
C THR A 487 18.14 7.94 -21.27
N PHE A 488 18.65 8.28 -20.08
CA PHE A 488 19.75 7.60 -19.40
C PHE A 488 19.31 6.57 -18.35
N LEU A 489 17.99 6.32 -18.22
CA LEU A 489 17.38 5.38 -17.28
C LEU A 489 16.67 4.24 -18.02
N PRO A 490 17.43 3.24 -18.55
CA PRO A 490 16.85 2.07 -19.19
C PRO A 490 15.77 1.42 -18.37
N ASP A 491 14.56 1.34 -18.95
CA ASP A 491 13.39 0.73 -18.33
C ASP A 491 13.45 -0.80 -18.43
N VAL A 492 13.29 -1.48 -17.30
CA VAL A 492 13.37 -2.96 -17.23
C VAL A 492 12.08 -3.56 -17.79
N ASN A 493 12.20 -4.51 -18.71
CA ASN A 493 11.08 -5.34 -19.12
C ASN A 493 10.68 -6.31 -18.01
N THR A 494 9.82 -5.85 -17.13
CA THR A 494 9.34 -6.61 -15.96
C THR A 494 8.29 -7.69 -16.30
N GLU A 495 7.98 -7.87 -17.59
CA GLU A 495 7.23 -9.01 -18.12
C GLU A 495 8.15 -10.11 -18.66
N ASN A 496 9.46 -9.87 -18.76
CA ASN A 496 10.46 -10.87 -19.15
C ASN A 496 10.84 -11.76 -17.95
N PRO A 497 10.53 -13.08 -17.94
CA PRO A 497 10.78 -13.93 -16.78
C PRO A 497 12.27 -14.08 -16.41
N GLU A 498 13.20 -14.04 -17.38
CA GLU A 498 14.64 -14.13 -17.14
C GLU A 498 15.12 -12.87 -16.39
N ALA A 499 14.70 -11.69 -16.85
CA ALA A 499 15.02 -10.42 -16.20
C ALA A 499 14.44 -10.36 -14.78
N VAL A 500 13.18 -10.75 -14.63
CA VAL A 500 12.48 -10.78 -13.35
C VAL A 500 13.17 -11.71 -12.36
N ALA A 501 13.51 -12.92 -12.77
CA ALA A 501 14.22 -13.88 -11.91
C ALA A 501 15.53 -13.29 -11.37
N ALA A 502 16.39 -12.76 -12.26
CA ALA A 502 17.71 -12.23 -11.87
C ALA A 502 17.63 -10.94 -11.01
N LEU A 503 16.74 -10.02 -11.37
CA LEU A 503 16.63 -8.74 -10.66
C LEU A 503 15.94 -8.87 -9.30
N THR A 504 15.00 -9.81 -9.15
CA THR A 504 14.43 -10.13 -7.84
C THR A 504 15.42 -10.86 -6.94
N ASP A 505 16.35 -11.69 -7.48
CA ASP A 505 17.47 -12.23 -6.70
C ASP A 505 18.41 -11.12 -6.19
N SER A 506 18.64 -10.10 -7.03
CA SER A 506 19.42 -8.92 -6.61
C SER A 506 18.71 -8.13 -5.48
N ALA A 507 17.39 -8.01 -5.53
CA ALA A 507 16.63 -7.36 -4.47
C ALA A 507 16.76 -8.13 -3.14
N LEU A 508 16.73 -9.47 -3.15
CA LEU A 508 16.81 -10.28 -1.94
C LEU A 508 18.06 -10.02 -1.09
N VAL A 509 19.18 -9.63 -1.71
CA VAL A 509 20.46 -9.36 -1.02
C VAL A 509 20.27 -8.39 0.15
N TRP A 510 19.47 -7.36 -0.01
CA TRP A 510 19.29 -6.34 1.03
C TRP A 510 18.55 -6.85 2.26
N VAL A 511 17.51 -7.64 2.07
CA VAL A 511 16.75 -8.20 3.19
C VAL A 511 17.43 -9.45 3.75
N ARG A 512 17.85 -10.38 2.88
CA ARG A 512 18.43 -11.66 3.31
C ARG A 512 19.81 -11.51 3.92
N ASP A 513 20.73 -10.76 3.25
CA ASP A 513 22.14 -10.75 3.58
C ASP A 513 22.55 -9.54 4.44
N TYR A 514 21.86 -8.41 4.31
CA TYR A 514 22.08 -7.25 5.19
C TYR A 514 21.12 -7.22 6.39
N GLY A 515 19.87 -7.63 6.25
CA GLY A 515 18.92 -7.73 7.34
C GLY A 515 17.89 -6.59 7.43
N PHE A 516 17.57 -5.92 6.32
CA PHE A 516 16.44 -5.00 6.28
C PHE A 516 15.12 -5.71 6.63
N ASP A 517 14.16 -4.97 7.21
CA ASP A 517 12.85 -5.48 7.63
C ASP A 517 11.80 -5.41 6.51
N GLY A 518 12.19 -4.92 5.33
CA GLY A 518 11.34 -4.82 4.15
C GLY A 518 11.74 -3.68 3.23
N TYR A 519 10.77 -3.26 2.39
CA TYR A 519 11.00 -2.29 1.33
C TYR A 519 9.96 -1.19 1.27
N ARG A 520 10.41 -0.02 0.82
CA ARG A 520 9.59 0.88 0.00
C ARG A 520 10.01 0.68 -1.45
N HIS A 521 9.08 0.31 -2.30
CA HIS A 521 9.34 0.11 -3.73
C HIS A 521 9.03 1.39 -4.50
N ASP A 522 10.06 1.90 -5.17
CA ASP A 522 9.96 3.03 -6.07
C ASP A 522 9.15 2.66 -7.32
N ALA A 523 8.41 3.62 -7.88
CA ALA A 523 7.75 3.52 -9.18
C ALA A 523 6.93 2.23 -9.40
N THR A 524 6.29 1.69 -8.37
CA THR A 524 5.53 0.42 -8.43
C THR A 524 4.52 0.37 -9.56
N LYS A 525 3.89 1.50 -9.87
CA LYS A 525 2.95 1.67 -10.98
C LYS A 525 3.51 1.18 -12.33
N HIS A 526 4.82 1.26 -12.53
CA HIS A 526 5.51 1.01 -13.79
C HIS A 526 6.08 -0.41 -13.89
N VAL A 527 5.90 -1.23 -12.87
CA VAL A 527 6.43 -2.60 -12.77
C VAL A 527 5.28 -3.61 -12.84
N ALA A 528 5.44 -4.65 -13.66
CA ALA A 528 4.42 -5.69 -13.85
C ALA A 528 4.25 -6.56 -12.59
N ASN A 529 3.03 -7.09 -12.40
CA ASN A 529 2.72 -7.97 -11.26
C ASN A 529 3.56 -9.26 -11.24
N LEU A 530 4.10 -9.69 -12.38
CA LEU A 530 5.05 -10.82 -12.43
C LEU A 530 6.27 -10.56 -11.54
N TYR A 531 6.84 -9.36 -11.61
CA TYR A 531 7.99 -8.98 -10.78
C TYR A 531 7.64 -9.01 -9.29
N TRP A 532 6.53 -8.38 -8.91
CA TRP A 532 6.12 -8.28 -7.51
C TRP A 532 5.77 -9.64 -6.92
N ARG A 533 5.06 -10.49 -7.67
CA ARG A 533 4.74 -11.85 -7.24
C ARG A 533 6.00 -12.68 -7.05
N THR A 534 6.94 -12.63 -8.01
CA THR A 534 8.20 -13.35 -7.92
C THR A 534 9.04 -12.89 -6.72
N LEU A 535 9.14 -11.57 -6.51
CA LEU A 535 9.88 -11.03 -5.36
C LEU A 535 9.24 -11.45 -4.04
N THR A 536 7.92 -11.31 -3.91
CA THR A 536 7.19 -11.65 -2.68
C THR A 536 7.29 -13.13 -2.35
N GLN A 537 7.17 -14.03 -3.35
CA GLN A 537 7.41 -15.46 -3.14
C GLN A 537 8.82 -15.73 -2.62
N LYS A 538 9.84 -15.16 -3.26
CA LYS A 538 11.23 -15.31 -2.82
C LYS A 538 11.46 -14.78 -1.41
N LEU A 539 10.87 -13.62 -1.06
CA LEU A 539 10.96 -13.05 0.28
C LEU A 539 10.29 -13.96 1.33
N LYS A 540 9.16 -14.55 1.01
CA LYS A 540 8.47 -15.50 1.88
C LYS A 540 9.34 -16.73 2.14
N HIS A 541 9.80 -17.41 1.08
CA HIS A 541 10.59 -18.64 1.19
C HIS A 541 11.96 -18.43 1.81
N GLN A 542 12.70 -17.41 1.37
CA GLN A 542 14.11 -17.27 1.72
C GLN A 542 14.36 -16.41 2.95
N VAL A 543 13.35 -15.64 3.40
CA VAL A 543 13.56 -14.70 4.49
C VAL A 543 12.47 -14.78 5.55
N ALA A 544 11.19 -14.59 5.21
CA ALA A 544 10.14 -14.46 6.21
C ALA A 544 9.88 -15.77 6.95
N ALA A 545 9.70 -16.89 6.24
CA ALA A 545 9.51 -18.21 6.85
C ALA A 545 10.73 -18.64 7.69
N PRO A 546 11.98 -18.58 7.18
CA PRO A 546 13.15 -18.93 8.00
C PRO A 546 13.36 -18.06 9.24
N ARG A 547 12.89 -16.81 9.23
CA ARG A 547 13.01 -15.91 10.38
C ARG A 547 11.82 -15.98 11.34
N GLY A 548 10.69 -16.57 10.91
CA GLY A 548 9.44 -16.52 11.64
C GLY A 548 8.92 -15.08 11.83
N GLN A 549 9.14 -14.21 10.85
CA GLN A 549 8.85 -12.77 10.94
C GLN A 549 8.21 -12.24 9.68
N ARG A 550 7.14 -11.43 9.85
CA ARG A 550 6.54 -10.68 8.75
C ARG A 550 7.50 -9.58 8.29
N LEU A 551 7.74 -9.52 6.99
CA LEU A 551 8.37 -8.38 6.32
C LEU A 551 7.28 -7.36 5.93
N TYR A 552 7.67 -6.14 5.65
CA TYR A 552 6.75 -5.12 5.18
C TYR A 552 7.18 -4.55 3.83
N GLN A 553 6.28 -4.59 2.86
CA GLN A 553 6.49 -4.04 1.53
C GLN A 553 5.45 -2.96 1.24
N ILE A 554 5.92 -1.75 1.01
CA ILE A 554 5.06 -0.63 0.59
C ILE A 554 5.51 -0.08 -0.75
N GLY A 555 4.56 0.11 -1.67
CA GLY A 555 4.83 0.57 -3.03
C GLY A 555 4.39 2.00 -3.29
N GLU A 556 4.94 2.59 -4.35
CA GLU A 556 4.56 3.90 -4.84
C GLU A 556 3.75 3.80 -6.13
N THR A 557 2.45 4.02 -6.04
CA THR A 557 1.54 4.11 -7.18
C THR A 557 0.70 5.38 -7.08
N TYR A 558 0.91 6.33 -7.98
CA TYR A 558 0.02 7.47 -8.13
C TYR A 558 -1.03 7.15 -9.20
N GLY A 559 -2.28 7.04 -8.81
CA GLY A 559 -3.36 6.64 -9.71
C GLY A 559 -4.71 6.47 -9.02
N SER A 560 -5.66 5.84 -9.71
CA SER A 560 -6.98 5.55 -9.13
C SER A 560 -6.91 4.53 -7.99
N PRO A 561 -7.89 4.51 -7.08
CA PRO A 561 -7.94 3.50 -6.01
C PRO A 561 -7.89 2.06 -6.53
N GLU A 562 -8.48 1.78 -7.69
CA GLU A 562 -8.49 0.46 -8.32
C GLU A 562 -7.09 0.06 -8.80
N LEU A 563 -6.34 1.00 -9.42
CA LEU A 563 -4.97 0.76 -9.84
C LEU A 563 -4.07 0.51 -8.62
N ILE A 564 -4.19 1.33 -7.58
CA ILE A 564 -3.44 1.16 -6.33
C ILE A 564 -3.77 -0.20 -5.70
N ALA A 565 -5.04 -0.56 -5.60
CA ALA A 565 -5.48 -1.84 -5.04
C ALA A 565 -5.00 -3.06 -5.85
N SER A 566 -4.75 -2.91 -7.16
CA SER A 566 -4.29 -4.02 -8.01
C SER A 566 -2.87 -4.52 -7.68
N TYR A 567 -2.13 -3.77 -6.86
CA TYR A 567 -0.80 -4.16 -6.36
C TYR A 567 -0.82 -4.70 -4.93
N LEU A 568 -2.01 -4.82 -4.31
CA LEU A 568 -2.16 -5.30 -2.93
C LEU A 568 -2.58 -6.76 -2.91
N GLY A 569 -2.07 -7.51 -1.93
CA GLY A 569 -2.48 -8.88 -1.67
C GLY A 569 -1.33 -9.77 -1.22
N SER A 570 -1.68 -10.97 -0.77
CA SER A 570 -0.73 -11.93 -0.19
C SER A 570 0.45 -12.29 -1.10
N GLY A 571 0.25 -12.29 -2.42
CA GLY A 571 1.33 -12.57 -3.39
C GLY A 571 1.99 -11.32 -3.95
N LEU A 572 1.58 -10.13 -3.54
CA LEU A 572 2.05 -8.85 -4.06
C LEU A 572 2.66 -8.03 -2.91
N MET A 573 2.14 -6.84 -2.63
CA MET A 573 2.62 -5.97 -1.55
C MET A 573 1.63 -5.90 -0.40
N ASP A 574 2.12 -5.60 0.79
CA ASP A 574 1.30 -5.36 1.97
C ASP A 574 0.56 -4.01 1.87
N ALA A 575 1.18 -3.04 1.21
CA ALA A 575 0.70 -1.67 1.19
C ALA A 575 1.14 -0.87 -0.05
N GLN A 576 0.45 0.26 -0.23
CA GLN A 576 0.80 1.36 -1.12
C GLN A 576 0.67 2.68 -0.36
N PHE A 577 1.20 3.79 -0.89
CA PHE A 577 0.83 5.10 -0.40
C PHE A 577 -0.58 5.47 -0.88
N ASP A 578 -1.42 5.95 0.03
CA ASP A 578 -2.76 6.44 -0.34
C ASP A 578 -2.69 7.92 -0.78
N PHE A 579 -2.26 8.13 -2.02
CA PHE A 579 -2.13 9.49 -2.57
C PHE A 579 -3.48 10.20 -2.73
N ASN A 580 -4.57 9.46 -2.99
CA ASN A 580 -5.90 10.06 -3.07
C ASN A 580 -6.33 10.65 -1.71
N LEU A 581 -6.05 9.92 -0.63
CA LEU A 581 -6.33 10.40 0.72
C LEU A 581 -5.37 11.52 1.14
N TYR A 582 -4.08 11.43 0.75
CA TYR A 582 -3.12 12.50 0.97
C TYR A 582 -3.58 13.83 0.35
N ASP A 583 -4.00 13.82 -0.92
CA ASP A 583 -4.44 15.03 -1.63
C ASP A 583 -5.70 15.63 -0.96
N ALA A 584 -6.65 14.80 -0.53
CA ALA A 584 -7.83 15.25 0.20
C ALA A 584 -7.48 15.82 1.59
N ALA A 585 -6.57 15.15 2.31
CA ALA A 585 -6.12 15.60 3.63
C ALA A 585 -5.30 16.90 3.55
N LEU A 586 -4.41 17.01 2.56
CA LEU A 586 -3.69 18.24 2.24
C LEU A 586 -4.68 19.39 1.98
N GLY A 587 -5.66 19.17 1.07
CA GLY A 587 -6.65 20.18 0.72
C GLY A 587 -7.51 20.63 1.90
N PHE A 588 -7.84 19.73 2.83
CA PHE A 588 -8.56 20.05 4.06
C PHE A 588 -7.67 20.74 5.10
N CYS A 589 -6.55 20.14 5.46
CA CYS A 589 -5.70 20.62 6.55
C CYS A 589 -4.99 21.94 6.21
N ALA A 590 -4.53 22.12 4.97
CA ALA A 590 -3.97 23.40 4.53
C ALA A 590 -5.02 24.49 4.29
N ASN A 591 -6.31 24.13 4.40
CA ASN A 591 -7.45 25.01 4.15
C ASN A 591 -7.52 25.52 2.70
N LEU A 592 -7.34 24.60 1.74
CA LEU A 592 -7.43 24.88 0.30
C LEU A 592 -8.84 24.56 -0.24
N ASN A 593 -8.97 23.54 -1.05
CA ASN A 593 -10.15 23.22 -1.86
C ASN A 593 -11.00 22.04 -1.35
N THR A 594 -10.61 21.38 -0.27
CA THR A 594 -11.34 20.21 0.27
C THR A 594 -12.08 20.57 1.55
N ASP A 595 -13.38 20.30 1.63
CA ASP A 595 -14.14 20.41 2.87
C ASP A 595 -14.23 19.08 3.63
N ALA A 596 -14.84 19.11 4.83
CA ALA A 596 -14.95 17.94 5.69
C ALA A 596 -15.79 16.80 5.07
N THR A 597 -16.77 17.13 4.24
CA THR A 597 -17.62 16.15 3.55
C THR A 597 -16.78 15.37 2.53
N ARG A 598 -16.01 16.10 1.72
CA ARG A 598 -15.13 15.49 0.72
C ARG A 598 -14.01 14.66 1.37
N LEU A 599 -13.38 15.15 2.44
CA LEU A 599 -12.37 14.37 3.18
C LEU A 599 -12.96 13.06 3.72
N LYS A 600 -14.17 13.12 4.28
CA LYS A 600 -14.88 11.92 4.74
C LYS A 600 -15.15 10.93 3.60
N GLU A 601 -15.65 11.42 2.46
CA GLU A 601 -15.95 10.58 1.29
C GLU A 601 -14.71 9.86 0.78
N VAL A 602 -13.57 10.55 0.69
CA VAL A 602 -12.31 9.95 0.24
C VAL A 602 -11.79 8.92 1.25
N LEU A 603 -11.87 9.21 2.55
CA LEU A 603 -11.49 8.23 3.58
C LEU A 603 -12.40 7.01 3.57
N ASP A 604 -13.71 7.18 3.41
CA ASP A 604 -14.64 6.05 3.28
C ASP A 604 -14.35 5.21 2.03
N ALA A 605 -13.97 5.86 0.92
CA ALA A 605 -13.55 5.16 -0.31
C ALA A 605 -12.24 4.38 -0.12
N SER A 606 -11.26 4.97 0.56
CA SER A 606 -10.01 4.31 0.95
C SER A 606 -10.27 3.04 1.78
N LEU A 607 -11.07 3.16 2.84
CA LEU A 607 -11.45 2.03 3.69
C LEU A 607 -12.21 0.94 2.91
N ALA A 608 -13.04 1.32 1.95
CA ALA A 608 -13.76 0.39 1.11
C ALA A 608 -12.87 -0.32 0.08
N ALA A 609 -11.84 0.36 -0.43
CA ALA A 609 -10.91 -0.18 -1.42
C ALA A 609 -9.86 -1.10 -0.78
N TYR A 610 -9.27 -0.67 0.34
CA TYR A 610 -8.09 -1.32 0.91
C TYR A 610 -8.37 -2.12 2.20
N GLY A 611 -9.60 -2.05 2.74
CA GLY A 611 -9.99 -2.67 4.02
C GLY A 611 -9.88 -1.72 5.22
N HIS A 612 -10.38 -2.14 6.36
CA HIS A 612 -10.40 -1.30 7.57
C HIS A 612 -9.18 -1.49 8.47
N HIS A 613 -8.37 -2.52 8.19
CA HIS A 613 -7.10 -2.82 8.86
C HIS A 613 -5.93 -2.90 7.86
N HIS A 614 -6.01 -2.08 6.78
CA HIS A 614 -4.94 -1.96 5.80
C HIS A 614 -3.67 -1.33 6.40
N LEU A 615 -2.52 -1.61 5.78
CA LEU A 615 -1.22 -1.07 6.14
C LEU A 615 -0.77 0.08 5.22
N MET A 616 -1.70 0.74 4.50
CA MET A 616 -1.40 1.83 3.58
C MET A 616 -0.61 2.95 4.24
N GLY A 617 0.35 3.53 3.52
CA GLY A 617 1.14 4.65 4.02
C GLY A 617 0.39 5.99 3.92
N ASN A 618 0.21 6.65 5.05
CA ASN A 618 -0.43 7.98 5.15
C ASN A 618 0.66 9.04 5.31
N ILE A 619 1.11 9.65 4.21
CA ILE A 619 2.24 10.59 4.20
C ILE A 619 1.88 11.99 4.68
N SER A 620 2.82 12.69 5.30
CA SER A 620 2.78 14.15 5.48
C SER A 620 3.34 14.89 4.25
N GLY A 621 4.26 14.25 3.55
CA GLY A 621 4.97 14.68 2.36
C GLY A 621 6.00 13.62 1.96
N ASN A 622 6.70 13.85 0.86
CA ASN A 622 7.83 13.03 0.41
C ASN A 622 8.83 13.87 -0.40
N GLN A 623 9.85 13.21 -0.96
CA GLN A 623 10.91 13.87 -1.75
C GLN A 623 10.43 14.50 -3.06
N ASP A 624 9.21 14.17 -3.54
CA ASP A 624 8.67 14.61 -4.83
C ASP A 624 7.49 15.59 -4.70
N LYS A 625 7.15 15.98 -3.46
CA LYS A 625 6.07 16.92 -3.17
C LYS A 625 6.59 18.19 -2.52
N PRO A 626 5.98 19.36 -2.78
CA PRO A 626 6.25 20.56 -2.00
C PRO A 626 6.02 20.29 -0.51
N ARG A 627 6.79 20.93 0.35
CA ARG A 627 6.59 20.81 1.80
C ARG A 627 5.20 21.29 2.18
N PHE A 628 4.46 20.48 2.93
CA PHE A 628 3.10 20.81 3.40
C PHE A 628 3.04 22.21 4.03
N ILE A 629 4.01 22.53 4.89
CA ILE A 629 4.01 23.80 5.63
C ILE A 629 4.12 25.02 4.71
N SER A 630 4.85 24.90 3.59
CA SER A 630 4.98 25.99 2.60
C SER A 630 3.70 26.20 1.80
N LEU A 631 2.98 25.12 1.46
CA LEU A 631 1.64 25.18 0.87
C LEU A 631 0.63 25.78 1.86
N ALA A 632 0.67 25.35 3.12
CA ALA A 632 -0.23 25.83 4.17
C ALA A 632 0.01 27.30 4.55
N ASN A 633 1.23 27.82 4.34
CA ASN A 633 1.60 29.22 4.54
C ASN A 633 1.29 30.10 3.31
N GLY A 634 1.10 29.48 2.13
CA GLY A 634 0.90 30.20 0.87
C GLY A 634 2.18 30.66 0.17
N ASP A 635 3.35 30.17 0.61
CA ASP A 635 4.64 30.47 -0.03
C ASP A 635 4.79 29.75 -1.37
N VAL A 636 4.11 28.61 -1.49
CA VAL A 636 4.02 27.77 -2.68
C VAL A 636 2.56 27.44 -2.95
N ARG A 637 2.13 27.42 -4.21
CA ARG A 637 0.76 27.13 -4.62
C ARG A 637 0.71 25.91 -5.51
N LEU A 638 -0.42 25.18 -5.47
CA LEU A 638 -0.62 24.00 -6.32
C LEU A 638 -0.87 24.32 -7.80
N ASP A 639 -1.21 25.57 -8.10
CA ASP A 639 -1.49 26.05 -9.48
C ASP A 639 -0.26 26.72 -10.16
N GLU A 640 0.94 26.57 -9.56
CA GLU A 640 2.19 27.03 -10.14
C GLU A 640 3.19 25.88 -10.36
N ASP A 641 4.24 26.12 -11.15
CA ASP A 641 5.39 25.21 -11.22
C ASP A 641 6.15 25.26 -9.88
N THR A 642 5.82 24.31 -8.99
CA THR A 642 6.38 24.24 -7.64
C THR A 642 7.89 23.94 -7.63
N LYS A 643 8.42 23.31 -8.69
CA LYS A 643 9.85 23.05 -8.84
C LYS A 643 10.58 24.36 -9.19
N ALA A 644 10.08 25.08 -10.19
CA ALA A 644 10.61 26.39 -10.56
C ALA A 644 10.54 27.39 -9.40
N ALA A 645 9.52 27.32 -8.55
CA ALA A 645 9.38 28.18 -7.37
C ALA A 645 10.58 28.10 -6.43
N GLY A 646 11.13 26.89 -6.19
CA GLY A 646 12.31 26.67 -5.36
C GLY A 646 13.61 27.24 -5.92
N TYR A 647 13.68 27.43 -7.23
CA TYR A 647 14.84 28.05 -7.88
C TYR A 647 14.73 29.58 -7.99
N THR A 648 13.50 30.09 -8.13
CA THR A 648 13.29 31.50 -8.49
C THR A 648 13.03 32.41 -7.30
N ARG A 649 12.65 31.83 -6.13
CA ARG A 649 12.42 32.62 -4.92
C ARG A 649 12.82 31.84 -3.65
N LYS A 650 13.12 32.58 -2.59
CA LYS A 650 13.41 32.00 -1.28
C LYS A 650 12.10 31.63 -0.58
N ILE A 651 11.92 30.35 -0.29
CA ILE A 651 10.84 29.87 0.57
C ILE A 651 11.25 30.09 2.01
N GLY A 652 10.51 30.95 2.70
CA GLY A 652 10.91 31.52 3.99
C GLY A 652 10.45 30.73 5.21
N THR A 653 10.48 31.41 6.37
CA THR A 653 9.99 30.85 7.64
C THR A 653 8.46 30.95 7.68
N PRO A 654 7.75 29.83 7.91
CA PRO A 654 6.29 29.83 7.97
C PRO A 654 5.74 30.60 9.16
N GLY A 655 4.52 31.13 9.03
CA GLY A 655 3.79 31.75 10.14
C GLY A 655 3.17 30.72 11.09
N ALA A 656 2.80 31.14 12.29
CA ALA A 656 2.23 30.29 13.35
C ALA A 656 1.00 29.45 12.90
N SER A 657 0.15 30.00 12.01
CA SER A 657 -1.00 29.28 11.46
C SER A 657 -0.61 28.07 10.61
N ALA A 658 0.50 28.12 9.88
CA ALA A 658 0.98 27.02 9.06
C ALA A 658 1.45 25.83 9.93
N TYR A 659 2.08 26.10 11.07
CA TYR A 659 2.43 25.05 12.04
C TYR A 659 1.20 24.36 12.62
N GLN A 660 0.12 25.12 12.92
CA GLN A 660 -1.13 24.55 13.41
C GLN A 660 -1.81 23.65 12.35
N LYS A 661 -1.78 24.06 11.09
CA LYS A 661 -2.28 23.26 9.96
C LYS A 661 -1.49 21.98 9.77
N LEU A 662 -0.15 22.02 9.88
CA LEU A 662 0.69 20.83 9.80
C LEU A 662 0.48 19.89 11.00
N ALA A 663 0.32 20.44 12.22
CA ALA A 663 -0.06 19.64 13.39
C ALA A 663 -1.41 18.93 13.18
N MET A 664 -2.38 19.60 12.52
CA MET A 664 -3.68 18.98 12.17
C MET A 664 -3.51 17.86 11.14
N MET A 665 -2.64 17.99 10.13
CA MET A 665 -2.30 16.93 9.17
C MET A 665 -1.70 15.71 9.88
N HIS A 666 -0.75 15.92 10.78
CA HIS A 666 -0.20 14.85 11.60
C HIS A 666 -1.27 14.19 12.47
N ALA A 667 -2.11 14.97 13.15
CA ALA A 667 -3.20 14.42 13.97
C ALA A 667 -4.16 13.57 13.14
N PHE A 668 -4.46 13.96 11.89
CA PHE A 668 -5.24 13.15 10.95
C PHE A 668 -4.54 11.82 10.66
N ASN A 669 -3.29 11.86 10.16
CA ASN A 669 -2.55 10.65 9.74
C ASN A 669 -2.34 9.65 10.88
N PHE A 670 -2.10 10.13 12.11
CA PHE A 670 -1.91 9.27 13.29
C PHE A 670 -3.23 8.68 13.84
N SER A 671 -4.39 9.21 13.43
CA SER A 671 -5.71 8.79 13.96
C SER A 671 -6.42 7.77 13.08
N ILE A 672 -6.10 7.69 11.80
CA ILE A 672 -6.76 6.80 10.82
C ILE A 672 -6.06 5.43 10.74
N PRO A 673 -6.67 4.40 10.12
CA PRO A 673 -5.99 3.15 9.77
C PRO A 673 -4.82 3.38 8.82
N GLY A 674 -3.92 2.39 8.74
CA GLY A 674 -2.69 2.49 7.98
C GLY A 674 -1.51 2.97 8.81
N ILE A 675 -0.37 3.13 8.18
CA ILE A 675 0.89 3.53 8.81
C ILE A 675 1.12 5.03 8.56
N PRO A 676 1.14 5.87 9.61
CA PRO A 676 1.51 7.27 9.46
C PRO A 676 2.98 7.39 9.07
N VAL A 677 3.26 8.16 8.02
CA VAL A 677 4.60 8.37 7.46
C VAL A 677 4.95 9.85 7.57
N VAL A 678 6.03 10.15 8.29
CA VAL A 678 6.53 11.52 8.44
C VAL A 678 7.82 11.69 7.64
N TYR A 679 7.82 12.60 6.68
CA TYR A 679 9.01 12.96 5.92
C TYR A 679 9.94 13.81 6.80
N TYR A 680 11.25 13.51 6.82
CA TYR A 680 12.22 14.19 7.69
C TYR A 680 12.08 15.71 7.58
N GLY A 681 12.07 16.37 8.71
CA GLY A 681 11.84 17.80 8.79
C GLY A 681 10.38 18.23 8.95
N ASP A 682 9.40 17.41 8.56
CA ASP A 682 7.98 17.75 8.75
C ASP A 682 7.60 17.72 10.23
N GLU A 683 8.33 16.97 11.08
CA GLU A 683 8.11 16.94 12.52
C GLU A 683 8.38 18.29 13.21
N TYR A 684 9.15 19.16 12.57
CA TYR A 684 9.36 20.54 13.08
C TYR A 684 8.95 21.63 12.07
N GLY A 685 8.42 21.23 10.90
CA GLY A 685 7.92 22.18 9.90
C GLY A 685 9.02 22.78 9.03
N MET A 686 9.92 21.95 8.49
CA MET A 686 10.91 22.37 7.49
C MET A 686 10.20 22.93 6.26
N PRO A 687 10.47 24.18 5.84
CA PRO A 687 9.89 24.74 4.62
C PRO A 687 10.65 24.27 3.37
N GLY A 688 9.99 24.35 2.23
CA GLY A 688 10.58 24.08 0.91
C GLY A 688 9.52 24.06 -0.18
N ALA A 689 9.92 24.41 -1.39
CA ALA A 689 9.15 24.19 -2.60
C ALA A 689 9.23 22.71 -3.02
N ASN A 690 9.28 22.39 -4.30
CA ASN A 690 9.50 21.02 -4.74
C ASN A 690 11.01 20.75 -4.96
N ASP A 691 11.35 19.52 -5.42
CA ASP A 691 12.73 19.07 -5.69
C ASP A 691 13.57 20.10 -6.48
N PRO A 692 14.76 20.46 -5.97
CA PRO A 692 15.47 19.94 -4.79
C PRO A 692 15.23 20.75 -3.48
N ASP A 693 14.43 21.81 -3.49
CA ASP A 693 14.26 22.69 -2.33
C ASP A 693 13.50 22.04 -1.17
N ASN A 694 12.66 21.03 -1.42
CA ASN A 694 12.03 20.20 -0.40
C ASN A 694 12.99 19.22 0.28
N ARG A 695 14.26 19.13 -0.18
CA ARG A 695 15.30 18.18 0.25
C ARG A 695 16.44 18.91 0.96
N ARG A 696 16.11 19.90 1.81
CA ARG A 696 17.08 20.66 2.60
C ARG A 696 17.73 19.80 3.67
N LEU A 697 18.90 20.22 4.18
CA LEU A 697 19.62 19.53 5.26
C LEU A 697 18.77 19.47 6.53
N MET A 698 18.83 18.33 7.21
CA MET A 698 18.15 18.10 8.49
C MET A 698 18.70 19.01 9.59
N LYS A 699 17.83 19.45 10.47
CA LYS A 699 18.14 20.28 11.63
C LYS A 699 17.94 19.49 12.93
N PHE A 700 18.98 19.38 13.75
CA PHE A 700 18.95 18.64 15.02
C PHE A 700 18.94 19.52 16.27
N LYS A 701 19.11 20.82 16.13
CA LYS A 701 19.21 21.81 17.23
C LYS A 701 18.75 23.19 16.78
N ASN A 702 18.66 24.12 17.72
CA ASN A 702 18.30 25.52 17.45
C ASN A 702 16.91 25.69 16.82
N TYR A 703 15.94 24.91 17.31
CA TYR A 703 14.55 25.05 16.90
C TYR A 703 13.96 26.37 17.41
N THR A 704 13.12 26.99 16.58
CA THR A 704 12.27 28.10 17.04
C THR A 704 11.20 27.59 18.03
N PRO A 705 10.53 28.48 18.78
CA PRO A 705 9.45 28.06 19.67
C PRO A 705 8.32 27.29 18.96
N GLU A 706 7.97 27.69 17.74
CA GLU A 706 6.94 27.06 16.92
C GLU A 706 7.39 25.67 16.43
N GLU A 707 8.64 25.57 15.95
CA GLU A 707 9.25 24.29 15.54
C GLU A 707 9.32 23.29 16.70
N ASP A 708 9.79 23.73 17.87
CA ASP A 708 9.90 22.89 19.08
C ASP A 708 8.53 22.46 19.58
N LYS A 709 7.52 23.34 19.51
CA LYS A 709 6.13 23.03 19.85
C LYS A 709 5.58 21.94 18.93
N LEU A 710 5.69 22.13 17.61
CA LEU A 710 5.22 21.13 16.63
C LEU A 710 5.91 19.79 16.85
N ARG A 711 7.24 19.79 17.00
CA ARG A 711 8.04 18.59 17.24
C ARG A 711 7.58 17.81 18.47
N LYS A 712 7.25 18.49 19.55
CA LYS A 712 6.70 17.88 20.78
C LYS A 712 5.29 17.32 20.56
N GLU A 713 4.46 17.99 19.76
CA GLU A 713 3.10 17.51 19.40
C GLU A 713 3.17 16.24 18.54
N VAL A 714 4.04 16.22 17.53
CA VAL A 714 4.25 15.03 16.68
C VAL A 714 4.78 13.87 17.53
N ALA A 715 5.75 14.12 18.41
CA ALA A 715 6.27 13.09 19.31
C ALA A 715 5.18 12.47 20.20
N LYS A 716 4.27 13.27 20.75
CA LYS A 716 3.14 12.77 21.55
C LYS A 716 2.19 11.91 20.73
N LEU A 717 1.87 12.33 19.50
CA LEU A 717 0.99 11.58 18.60
C LEU A 717 1.61 10.24 18.23
N ALA A 718 2.88 10.21 17.85
CA ALA A 718 3.59 9.00 17.48
C ALA A 718 3.73 8.03 18.67
N GLN A 719 4.15 8.52 19.85
CA GLN A 719 4.23 7.72 21.08
C GLN A 719 2.87 7.16 21.51
N PHE A 720 1.79 7.91 21.29
CA PHE A 720 0.44 7.43 21.58
C PHE A 720 0.03 6.35 20.58
N ARG A 721 0.32 6.53 19.29
CA ARG A 721 -0.01 5.57 18.24
C ARG A 721 0.67 4.21 18.47
N THR A 722 1.98 4.20 18.74
CA THR A 722 2.77 2.97 18.93
C THR A 722 2.40 2.18 20.20
N LYS A 723 1.61 2.79 21.11
CA LYS A 723 1.16 2.17 22.36
C LYS A 723 -0.35 2.05 22.47
N SER A 724 -1.08 2.24 21.38
CA SER A 724 -2.55 2.24 21.41
C SER A 724 -3.14 1.11 20.56
N PRO A 725 -3.58 -0.01 21.16
CA PRO A 725 -4.34 -1.03 20.44
C PRO A 725 -5.59 -0.46 19.75
N VAL A 726 -6.20 0.58 20.33
CA VAL A 726 -7.36 1.26 19.75
C VAL A 726 -7.01 1.92 18.42
N LEU A 727 -5.85 2.57 18.30
CA LEU A 727 -5.42 3.20 17.05
C LEU A 727 -4.87 2.17 16.05
N ALA A 728 -4.25 1.09 16.52
CA ALA A 728 -3.76 0.02 15.66
C ALA A 728 -4.91 -0.84 15.10
N TYR A 729 -5.75 -1.40 15.98
CA TYR A 729 -6.72 -2.44 15.65
C TYR A 729 -8.20 -2.02 15.82
N GLY A 730 -8.47 -0.80 16.25
CA GLY A 730 -9.83 -0.34 16.46
C GLY A 730 -10.61 -0.13 15.17
N SER A 731 -11.91 -0.38 15.20
CA SER A 731 -12.82 -0.03 14.11
C SER A 731 -12.92 1.48 13.97
N THR A 732 -13.11 1.96 12.73
CA THR A 732 -13.10 3.37 12.37
C THR A 732 -14.49 3.87 12.02
N THR A 733 -14.87 5.04 12.53
CA THR A 733 -16.08 5.77 12.11
C THR A 733 -15.72 7.23 11.86
N VAL A 734 -16.16 7.78 10.73
CA VAL A 734 -15.86 9.17 10.34
C VAL A 734 -17.16 9.95 10.18
N LYS A 735 -17.21 11.17 10.70
CA LYS A 735 -18.36 12.06 10.58
C LYS A 735 -17.91 13.46 10.19
N ALA A 736 -18.47 14.00 9.12
CA ALA A 736 -18.40 15.43 8.83
C ALA A 736 -19.47 16.13 9.69
N LEU A 737 -19.04 16.87 10.71
CA LEU A 737 -19.94 17.57 11.62
C LEU A 737 -20.37 18.94 11.07
N SER A 738 -19.56 19.51 10.21
CA SER A 738 -19.82 20.70 9.40
C SER A 738 -18.84 20.71 8.21
N LYS A 739 -18.89 21.71 7.34
CA LYS A 739 -17.90 21.88 6.25
C LYS A 739 -16.44 22.02 6.74
N ASN A 740 -16.26 22.41 8.00
CA ASN A 740 -14.95 22.70 8.57
C ASN A 740 -14.51 21.71 9.67
N VAL A 741 -15.37 20.76 10.06
CA VAL A 741 -15.09 19.90 11.23
C VAL A 741 -15.33 18.45 10.89
N VAL A 742 -14.30 17.64 11.10
CA VAL A 742 -14.33 16.18 11.00
C VAL A 742 -14.14 15.56 12.37
N LEU A 743 -14.95 14.57 12.70
CA LEU A 743 -14.78 13.68 13.85
C LEU A 743 -14.38 12.29 13.34
N ILE A 744 -13.26 11.79 13.82
CA ILE A 744 -12.79 10.42 13.63
C ILE A 744 -12.89 9.70 14.96
N GLU A 745 -13.58 8.60 14.98
CA GLU A 745 -13.70 7.72 16.14
C GLU A 745 -13.03 6.39 15.83
N ARG A 746 -12.11 5.98 16.70
CA ARG A 746 -11.53 4.63 16.75
C ARG A 746 -12.06 3.93 17.99
N SER A 747 -12.51 2.68 17.88
CA SER A 747 -13.02 1.93 19.02
C SER A 747 -12.57 0.47 19.04
N TYR A 748 -12.18 -0.02 20.24
CA TYR A 748 -11.64 -1.36 20.46
C TYR A 748 -12.01 -1.81 21.88
N PHE A 749 -12.81 -2.86 22.04
CA PHE A 749 -13.27 -3.44 23.31
C PHE A 749 -13.67 -2.42 24.38
N GLY A 750 -14.54 -1.48 24.02
CA GLY A 750 -15.05 -0.45 24.95
C GLY A 750 -14.16 0.79 25.08
N GLU A 751 -12.90 0.73 24.70
CA GLU A 751 -12.05 1.91 24.62
C GLU A 751 -12.29 2.69 23.33
N ARG A 752 -12.16 4.02 23.41
CA ARG A 752 -12.41 4.93 22.30
C ARG A 752 -11.37 6.05 22.24
N VAL A 753 -10.91 6.34 21.05
CA VAL A 753 -10.14 7.54 20.73
C VAL A 753 -10.97 8.40 19.79
N LEU A 754 -11.15 9.67 20.15
CA LEU A 754 -11.87 10.65 19.37
C LEU A 754 -10.91 11.74 18.91
N THR A 755 -10.77 11.89 17.59
CA THR A 755 -10.00 12.97 16.99
C THR A 755 -10.94 13.94 16.32
N ILE A 756 -10.88 15.20 16.73
CA ILE A 756 -11.68 16.28 16.17
C ILE A 756 -10.77 17.26 15.45
N LEU A 757 -10.93 17.36 14.16
CA LEU A 757 -10.18 18.29 13.31
C LEU A 757 -11.08 19.46 12.96
N ASN A 758 -10.64 20.69 13.29
CA ASN A 758 -11.35 21.92 12.99
C ASN A 758 -10.42 22.87 12.22
N ARG A 759 -10.70 23.03 10.91
CA ARG A 759 -9.93 23.92 10.05
C ARG A 759 -10.39 25.39 10.09
N SER A 760 -11.46 25.68 10.80
CA SER A 760 -11.94 27.06 10.94
C SER A 760 -11.16 27.82 12.01
N ASN A 761 -11.17 29.16 11.92
CA ASN A 761 -10.60 30.04 12.94
C ASN A 761 -11.54 30.26 14.15
N GLN A 762 -12.67 29.53 14.21
CA GLN A 762 -13.64 29.64 15.29
C GLN A 762 -13.64 28.37 16.16
N PRO A 763 -13.68 28.51 17.49
CA PRO A 763 -13.82 27.37 18.37
C PRO A 763 -15.17 26.68 18.18
N VAL A 764 -15.17 25.36 18.22
CA VAL A 764 -16.39 24.55 18.11
C VAL A 764 -16.67 23.88 19.46
N LYS A 765 -17.91 23.99 19.94
CA LYS A 765 -18.36 23.36 21.18
C LYS A 765 -19.13 22.08 20.86
N PHE A 766 -18.84 21.03 21.58
CA PHE A 766 -19.54 19.75 21.50
C PHE A 766 -20.18 19.42 22.83
N THR A 767 -21.38 18.84 22.80
CA THR A 767 -22.00 18.25 23.97
C THR A 767 -21.55 16.80 24.16
N VAL A 768 -21.53 16.30 25.38
CA VAL A 768 -21.27 14.90 25.71
C VAL A 768 -22.20 13.96 24.91
N LYS A 769 -23.46 14.37 24.72
CA LYS A 769 -24.43 13.62 23.92
C LYS A 769 -24.07 13.56 22.43
N GLN A 770 -23.58 14.66 21.82
CA GLN A 770 -23.14 14.68 20.43
C GLN A 770 -21.94 13.76 20.17
N LEU A 771 -21.04 13.64 21.15
CA LEU A 771 -19.88 12.75 21.09
C LEU A 771 -20.20 11.33 21.59
N GLN A 772 -21.44 11.08 22.07
CA GLN A 772 -21.85 9.80 22.65
C GLN A 772 -20.91 9.34 23.78
N LEU A 773 -20.38 10.28 24.56
CA LEU A 773 -19.52 9.99 25.69
C LEU A 773 -20.36 9.59 26.90
N HIS A 774 -19.86 8.66 27.69
CA HIS A 774 -20.44 8.35 28.99
C HIS A 774 -20.09 9.47 30.00
N PRO A 775 -20.99 9.86 30.91
CA PRO A 775 -20.72 10.96 31.87
C PRO A 775 -19.46 10.78 32.74
N LYS A 776 -18.95 9.56 32.84
CA LYS A 776 -17.72 9.22 33.59
C LYS A 776 -16.46 9.14 32.75
N THR A 777 -16.51 9.45 31.43
CA THR A 777 -15.32 9.46 30.58
C THR A 777 -14.48 10.70 30.91
N ARG A 778 -13.28 10.52 31.40
CA ARG A 778 -12.30 11.59 31.70
C ARG A 778 -11.52 11.99 30.47
#